data_a8512fdc5b57429b6265113da714d633
#
_entry.id   a8512fdc5b57429b6265113da714d633
#
_cell.length_a   1.000
_cell.length_b   1.000
_cell.length_c   1.000
_cell.angle_alpha   90.00
_cell.angle_beta   90.00
_cell.angle_gamma   90.00
#
_symmetry.space_group_name_H-M   'P 1'
#
loop_
_entity.id
_entity.type
_entity.pdbx_description
1 polymer ?
#
loop_
_entity_poly.entity_id
_entity_poly.type
_entity_poly.pdbx_seq_one_letter_code
_entity_poly.pdbx_strand_id
1 'polypeptide(L)'
;MFNFALRSARRLLPLGFLASALGAQSPRADSIPLPEHPRPDFQRAAWRNLNGRWEFAFDPDDSGERAGWANGKLPAGHSILVPFSWGAPLSGVADSADIGWYARAIRVPDGWRGQRVFVVFGASDWRTTVWLDGTQLGTNQGGYTPFAFELTPLIRAGSDQRLVVRVDDTPHPFKLEGKQGYGKARGMWQTVYLEARGGDPLESVHFTPKADLAGVGVDLRLRDPAPRDLTVRLTFTNRDGRPSVTRRIAKGGAAAHMDVPLPNAHRWSLEDPFLHDVTATVEGSGLGADTVRTYFGMRTISVVDLPGTNYPYVAVNGTPVFLQLALDQAYHPQGFYTFPTDSILRDEILRARQIGLNGLREHIKIEAPRKLYWADRLGVLIMADVPNWWGSPDSAAFREHEFALRGMIERDYNHPAVFSWVMFNETWGLTTKSGDRESYLPEAQHKVASVYRLAKSLDATRLVEDNSVCCGRGHTETDLNSWHEYLPGWRWESHVTRLSDTTRAGSAWNFEAPYRQGRQPMLNSEFGNVWGYEGSTGDVDWSWDYHRAIDAFRRHPKLSGWLYTEHHDVINEWNGYWRFDRSWKETGLGDIVDGMTLRDLHSPLYIAVGDPELSRRAQPGESVDIPLYASFLSGSSAFGDSLVLRADVYAWNTLGERRTCATIVRRVPYRPWMSAALAPLRVTMPDEPSVVIVAVRLEDAAGTVLQRNFTTVIVEGEPRAEATLADGSRVRVARVGATAVRDAHWSLKQWNVLGDRKMNGAGSGFFEYRIAWPTGLDPKSVAGATFLVEASSKRLNGKDRDSTAAANDDYMRGGGFHDPSRNPNSYPMTGSKPYPSAVIIRVNGVLAGRRELADDPADSRGILSWAAQPHDGHLYEAGSYGQLLRVPIPPDAISQAARSGQMVIRLEVDEALPGGLAIYGAKFGRYPVDPTVLFVLR
;
A
#
# COMPACT_ATOMS: atom_id res chain seq x y z
N MET A 1 -17.90 28.64 -40.74
CA MET A 1 -19.35 28.62 -40.45
C MET A 1 -19.64 27.36 -39.66
N PHE A 2 -20.39 27.59 -38.63
CA PHE A 2 -21.00 26.70 -37.62
C PHE A 2 -20.11 26.35 -36.40
N ASN A 3 -20.38 27.15 -35.39
CA ASN A 3 -20.18 26.93 -33.97
C ASN A 3 -21.00 25.75 -33.45
N PHE A 4 -20.40 24.93 -32.58
CA PHE A 4 -21.18 24.30 -31.52
C PHE A 4 -20.37 24.39 -30.22
N ALA A 5 -20.81 25.31 -29.37
CA ALA A 5 -20.41 25.40 -27.98
C ALA A 5 -21.30 24.45 -27.16
N LEU A 6 -20.70 23.53 -26.40
CA LEU A 6 -21.38 22.82 -25.34
C LEU A 6 -20.71 23.17 -24.01
N ARG A 7 -21.36 24.08 -23.30
CA ARG A 7 -21.12 24.36 -21.88
C ARG A 7 -21.63 23.18 -21.05
N SER A 8 -20.76 22.50 -20.34
CA SER A 8 -21.14 21.65 -19.22
C SER A 8 -20.53 22.23 -17.96
N ALA A 9 -21.28 23.13 -17.32
CA ALA A 9 -21.01 23.57 -15.95
C ALA A 9 -21.34 22.42 -14.99
N ARG A 10 -20.35 21.68 -14.51
CA ARG A 10 -20.49 20.82 -13.33
C ARG A 10 -20.17 21.66 -12.10
N ARG A 11 -21.23 22.01 -11.36
CA ARG A 11 -21.14 22.55 -10.00
C ARG A 11 -20.46 21.49 -9.11
N LEU A 12 -19.28 21.82 -8.62
CA LEU A 12 -18.64 21.13 -7.48
C LEU A 12 -19.43 21.55 -6.22
N LEU A 13 -20.25 20.65 -5.71
CA LEU A 13 -20.73 20.70 -4.34
C LEU A 13 -19.60 20.28 -3.40
N PRO A 14 -19.37 20.98 -2.30
CA PRO A 14 -18.45 20.49 -1.27
C PRO A 14 -19.12 19.27 -0.61
N LEU A 15 -18.56 18.09 -0.82
CA LEU A 15 -18.87 16.89 -0.05
C LEU A 15 -18.32 17.09 1.36
N GLY A 16 -19.19 17.51 2.26
CA GLY A 16 -18.95 17.40 3.68
C GLY A 16 -18.76 15.93 4.04
N PHE A 17 -17.57 15.57 4.51
CA PHE A 17 -17.29 14.27 5.05
C PHE A 17 -18.03 14.08 6.37
N LEU A 18 -19.17 13.40 6.33
CA LEU A 18 -19.65 12.63 7.47
C LEU A 18 -18.76 11.38 7.53
N ALA A 19 -17.86 11.37 8.49
CA ALA A 19 -17.15 10.16 8.91
C ALA A 19 -18.19 9.21 9.51
N SER A 20 -18.84 8.44 8.65
CA SER A 20 -19.55 7.24 9.07
C SER A 20 -18.48 6.23 9.41
N ALA A 21 -18.32 5.93 10.70
CA ALA A 21 -17.65 4.72 11.14
C ALA A 21 -18.38 3.55 10.47
N LEU A 22 -17.86 3.11 9.34
CA LEU A 22 -18.22 1.84 8.71
C LEU A 22 -17.61 0.74 9.58
N GLY A 23 -18.26 0.46 10.71
CA GLY A 23 -18.13 -0.83 11.34
C GLY A 23 -18.43 -1.85 10.25
N ALA A 24 -17.48 -2.72 9.95
CA ALA A 24 -17.67 -3.85 9.06
C ALA A 24 -18.92 -4.59 9.52
N GLN A 25 -20.04 -4.41 8.82
CA GLN A 25 -21.24 -5.16 9.11
C GLN A 25 -20.90 -6.62 8.82
N SER A 26 -20.81 -7.43 9.87
CA SER A 26 -20.78 -8.88 9.71
C SER A 26 -21.90 -9.26 8.74
N PRO A 27 -21.62 -10.11 7.73
CA PRO A 27 -22.67 -10.57 6.82
C PRO A 27 -23.87 -11.05 7.64
N ARG A 28 -25.08 -10.61 7.28
CA ARG A 28 -26.28 -11.15 7.93
C ARG A 28 -26.23 -12.66 7.83
N ALA A 29 -26.58 -13.37 8.89
CA ALA A 29 -26.43 -14.83 9.01
C ALA A 29 -26.99 -15.64 7.81
N ASP A 30 -27.87 -15.05 7.02
CA ASP A 30 -28.53 -15.65 5.84
C ASP A 30 -28.02 -15.11 4.48
N SER A 31 -27.03 -14.21 4.45
CA SER A 31 -26.50 -13.70 3.18
C SER A 31 -25.39 -14.60 2.66
N ILE A 32 -25.41 -14.91 1.35
CA ILE A 32 -24.32 -15.60 0.66
C ILE A 32 -23.13 -14.64 0.55
N PRO A 33 -21.94 -14.96 1.11
CA PRO A 33 -20.74 -14.16 0.91
C PRO A 33 -20.34 -14.12 -0.56
N LEU A 34 -19.84 -12.97 -1.05
CA LEU A 34 -19.37 -12.79 -2.42
C LEU A 34 -20.41 -13.33 -3.43
N PRO A 35 -21.60 -12.74 -3.50
CA PRO A 35 -22.70 -13.22 -4.34
C PRO A 35 -22.45 -13.03 -5.83
N GLU A 36 -21.47 -12.20 -6.20
CA GLU A 36 -21.13 -11.88 -7.59
C GLU A 36 -20.45 -13.08 -8.28
N HIS A 37 -20.53 -13.12 -9.61
CA HIS A 37 -19.79 -14.14 -10.37
C HIS A 37 -18.27 -13.97 -10.15
N PRO A 38 -17.55 -15.03 -9.75
CA PRO A 38 -16.12 -14.90 -9.36
C PRO A 38 -15.21 -14.61 -10.56
N ARG A 39 -15.63 -14.92 -11.77
CA ARG A 39 -14.91 -14.74 -13.04
C ARG A 39 -15.66 -13.78 -13.96
N PRO A 40 -15.59 -12.43 -13.75
CA PRO A 40 -16.21 -11.47 -14.64
C PRO A 40 -15.59 -11.47 -16.05
N ASP A 41 -14.36 -11.92 -16.15
CA ASP A 41 -13.56 -12.11 -17.36
C ASP A 41 -13.94 -13.36 -18.15
N PHE A 42 -14.70 -14.31 -17.58
CA PHE A 42 -15.10 -15.56 -18.20
C PHE A 42 -16.41 -16.10 -17.59
N GLN A 43 -17.54 -15.49 -17.96
CA GLN A 43 -18.82 -15.70 -17.29
C GLN A 43 -19.84 -16.42 -18.15
N ARG A 44 -20.43 -17.51 -17.62
CA ARG A 44 -21.67 -18.15 -18.16
C ARG A 44 -22.89 -17.67 -17.38
N ALA A 45 -24.04 -17.58 -18.06
CA ALA A 45 -25.27 -17.16 -17.42
C ALA A 45 -25.86 -18.24 -16.50
N ALA A 46 -25.65 -19.51 -16.82
CA ALA A 46 -26.15 -20.64 -16.06
C ALA A 46 -25.16 -21.06 -14.97
N TRP A 47 -25.19 -20.34 -13.85
CA TRP A 47 -24.34 -20.65 -12.70
C TRP A 47 -25.12 -20.50 -11.38
N ARG A 48 -24.60 -21.10 -10.31
CA ARG A 48 -25.16 -21.01 -8.95
C ARG A 48 -24.06 -20.97 -7.93
N ASN A 49 -24.04 -19.91 -7.12
CA ASN A 49 -23.10 -19.75 -6.03
C ASN A 49 -23.35 -20.78 -4.91
N LEU A 50 -22.30 -21.45 -4.46
CA LEU A 50 -22.32 -22.40 -3.35
C LEU A 50 -21.67 -21.86 -2.08
N ASN A 51 -21.26 -20.60 -2.03
CA ASN A 51 -20.78 -19.98 -0.80
C ASN A 51 -21.86 -20.00 0.29
N GLY A 52 -21.46 -19.74 1.52
CA GLY A 52 -22.33 -19.72 2.68
C GLY A 52 -21.99 -20.84 3.67
N ARG A 53 -22.95 -21.25 4.51
CA ARG A 53 -22.71 -22.24 5.56
C ARG A 53 -22.61 -23.65 4.98
N TRP A 54 -21.54 -24.38 5.39
CA TRP A 54 -21.31 -25.78 5.12
C TRP A 54 -21.14 -26.54 6.44
N GLU A 55 -21.52 -27.81 6.49
CA GLU A 55 -21.07 -28.72 7.55
C GLU A 55 -19.56 -28.86 7.47
N PHE A 56 -18.89 -28.93 8.60
CA PHE A 56 -17.44 -29.01 8.65
C PHE A 56 -16.94 -29.85 9.81
N ALA A 57 -15.95 -30.68 9.58
CA ALA A 57 -15.27 -31.45 10.62
C ALA A 57 -13.76 -31.52 10.33
N PHE A 58 -12.94 -31.41 11.37
CA PHE A 58 -11.52 -31.72 11.27
C PHE A 58 -11.27 -33.23 11.33
N ASP A 59 -10.19 -33.67 10.69
CA ASP A 59 -9.75 -35.06 10.60
C ASP A 59 -8.27 -35.18 10.99
N PRO A 60 -7.92 -34.96 12.25
CA PRO A 60 -6.53 -34.91 12.71
C PRO A 60 -5.78 -36.24 12.49
N ASP A 61 -6.49 -37.38 12.43
CA ASP A 61 -5.91 -38.71 12.32
C ASP A 61 -5.98 -39.26 10.89
N ASP A 62 -6.41 -38.47 9.90
CA ASP A 62 -6.66 -38.88 8.50
C ASP A 62 -7.48 -40.17 8.41
N SER A 63 -8.55 -40.25 9.18
CA SER A 63 -9.39 -41.43 9.31
C SER A 63 -10.76 -41.31 8.62
N GLY A 64 -11.15 -40.10 8.20
CA GLY A 64 -12.50 -39.78 7.71
C GLY A 64 -12.89 -40.56 6.46
N GLU A 65 -11.97 -40.82 5.54
CA GLU A 65 -12.27 -41.61 4.35
C GLU A 65 -12.57 -43.09 4.74
N ARG A 66 -11.73 -43.67 5.61
CA ARG A 66 -11.98 -45.03 6.16
C ARG A 66 -13.24 -45.11 6.97
N ALA A 67 -13.59 -44.03 7.64
CA ALA A 67 -14.85 -43.93 8.43
C ALA A 67 -16.10 -43.68 7.55
N GLY A 68 -15.90 -43.59 6.24
CA GLY A 68 -16.97 -43.42 5.25
C GLY A 68 -17.63 -42.04 5.25
N TRP A 69 -16.90 -40.97 5.65
CA TRP A 69 -17.47 -39.62 5.71
C TRP A 69 -17.90 -39.10 4.31
N ALA A 70 -17.29 -39.60 3.26
CA ALA A 70 -17.72 -39.30 1.89
C ALA A 70 -19.12 -39.82 1.55
N ASN A 71 -19.57 -40.91 2.20
CA ASN A 71 -20.88 -41.55 1.97
C ASN A 71 -21.92 -41.19 3.01
N GLY A 72 -21.47 -40.83 4.21
CA GLY A 72 -22.32 -40.64 5.40
C GLY A 72 -22.42 -39.18 5.83
N LYS A 73 -22.82 -38.98 7.04
CA LYS A 73 -22.78 -37.69 7.72
C LYS A 73 -21.38 -37.50 8.28
N LEU A 74 -20.88 -36.27 8.20
CA LEU A 74 -19.71 -35.90 8.98
C LEU A 74 -20.03 -36.06 10.48
N PRO A 75 -19.02 -36.34 11.33
CA PRO A 75 -19.23 -36.33 12.77
C PRO A 75 -19.75 -34.96 13.22
N ALA A 76 -20.36 -34.89 14.40
CA ALA A 76 -20.78 -33.63 14.96
C ALA A 76 -19.57 -32.69 15.06
N GLY A 77 -19.59 -31.63 14.29
CA GLY A 77 -18.47 -30.71 14.10
C GLY A 77 -18.94 -29.27 14.05
N HIS A 78 -18.28 -28.50 13.22
CA HIS A 78 -18.51 -27.07 13.08
C HIS A 78 -19.41 -26.77 11.88
N SER A 79 -19.92 -25.54 11.83
CA SER A 79 -20.47 -24.95 10.62
C SER A 79 -19.51 -23.88 10.14
N ILE A 80 -18.87 -24.09 8.99
CA ILE A 80 -17.92 -23.14 8.43
C ILE A 80 -18.59 -22.23 7.40
N LEU A 81 -18.17 -20.97 7.34
CA LEU A 81 -18.64 -20.02 6.32
C LEU A 81 -17.67 -20.01 5.13
N VAL A 82 -18.06 -20.66 4.03
CA VAL A 82 -17.30 -20.68 2.75
C VAL A 82 -17.56 -19.36 2.01
N PRO A 83 -16.53 -18.72 1.43
CA PRO A 83 -15.21 -19.23 1.12
C PRO A 83 -14.10 -18.68 2.07
N PHE A 84 -14.31 -18.67 3.35
CA PHE A 84 -13.27 -18.24 4.29
C PHE A 84 -12.50 -19.47 4.80
N SER A 85 -11.15 -19.34 4.76
CA SER A 85 -10.23 -20.36 5.29
C SER A 85 -10.53 -20.64 6.77
N TRP A 86 -10.45 -21.90 7.21
CA TRP A 86 -10.46 -22.16 8.65
C TRP A 86 -9.26 -21.46 9.30
N GLY A 87 -9.44 -20.97 10.52
CA GLY A 87 -8.51 -20.06 11.18
C GLY A 87 -8.81 -18.57 10.92
N ALA A 88 -9.42 -18.22 9.78
CA ALA A 88 -9.87 -16.85 9.56
C ALA A 88 -11.09 -16.50 10.41
N PRO A 89 -11.16 -15.31 11.05
CA PRO A 89 -12.28 -14.93 11.91
C PRO A 89 -13.66 -15.11 11.26
N LEU A 90 -13.81 -14.75 9.98
CA LEU A 90 -15.06 -14.86 9.23
C LEU A 90 -15.50 -16.30 8.96
N SER A 91 -14.59 -17.26 8.97
CA SER A 91 -14.95 -18.68 8.80
C SER A 91 -15.84 -19.18 9.93
N GLY A 92 -15.65 -18.66 11.14
CA GLY A 92 -16.30 -19.12 12.38
C GLY A 92 -15.70 -20.40 12.94
N VAL A 93 -14.54 -20.84 12.41
CA VAL A 93 -13.87 -22.08 12.84
C VAL A 93 -12.40 -21.76 13.12
N ALA A 94 -11.94 -22.07 14.33
CA ALA A 94 -10.54 -21.94 14.72
C ALA A 94 -9.66 -22.99 14.03
N ASP A 95 -8.42 -22.66 13.80
CA ASP A 95 -7.42 -23.57 13.20
C ASP A 95 -6.98 -24.61 14.25
N SER A 96 -7.28 -25.89 14.02
CA SER A 96 -6.97 -26.97 14.97
C SER A 96 -6.45 -28.26 14.34
N ALA A 97 -6.48 -28.40 13.02
CA ALA A 97 -5.88 -29.53 12.31
C ALA A 97 -5.61 -29.21 10.84
N ASP A 98 -4.75 -30.02 10.20
CA ASP A 98 -4.33 -29.83 8.83
C ASP A 98 -5.32 -30.38 7.78
N ILE A 99 -6.25 -31.25 8.20
CA ILE A 99 -7.24 -31.86 7.31
C ILE A 99 -8.63 -31.43 7.71
N GLY A 100 -9.38 -30.88 6.77
CA GLY A 100 -10.77 -30.46 6.94
C GLY A 100 -11.71 -31.09 5.92
N TRP A 101 -12.88 -31.54 6.41
CA TRP A 101 -13.96 -32.07 5.59
C TRP A 101 -15.13 -31.12 5.58
N TYR A 102 -15.65 -30.86 4.41
CA TYR A 102 -16.82 -30.02 4.16
C TYR A 102 -17.93 -30.85 3.56
N ALA A 103 -19.18 -30.57 3.90
CA ALA A 103 -20.31 -31.20 3.24
C ALA A 103 -21.48 -30.23 3.08
N ARG A 104 -22.20 -30.36 1.98
CA ARG A 104 -23.38 -29.55 1.68
C ARG A 104 -24.34 -30.28 0.75
N ALA A 105 -25.64 -30.10 0.99
CA ALA A 105 -26.66 -30.48 -0.01
C ALA A 105 -26.62 -29.47 -1.18
N ILE A 106 -26.55 -29.97 -2.38
CA ILE A 106 -26.65 -29.20 -3.62
C ILE A 106 -27.84 -29.66 -4.44
N ARG A 107 -28.45 -28.75 -5.18
CA ARG A 107 -29.52 -29.05 -6.13
C ARG A 107 -29.20 -28.42 -7.47
N VAL A 108 -29.10 -29.23 -8.49
CA VAL A 108 -28.94 -28.75 -9.88
C VAL A 108 -30.32 -28.36 -10.41
N PRO A 109 -30.50 -27.13 -10.95
CA PRO A 109 -31.78 -26.68 -11.49
C PRO A 109 -32.29 -27.57 -12.64
N ASP A 110 -33.58 -27.82 -12.69
CA ASP A 110 -34.21 -28.62 -13.76
C ASP A 110 -33.94 -28.00 -15.15
N GLY A 111 -33.86 -26.68 -15.25
CA GLY A 111 -33.58 -25.96 -16.52
C GLY A 111 -32.18 -26.25 -17.09
N TRP A 112 -31.29 -26.95 -16.35
CA TRP A 112 -29.96 -27.35 -16.84
C TRP A 112 -29.93 -28.75 -17.43
N ARG A 113 -31.07 -29.42 -17.54
CA ARG A 113 -31.15 -30.76 -18.20
C ARG A 113 -30.62 -30.68 -19.63
N GLY A 114 -29.77 -31.65 -19.99
CA GLY A 114 -29.13 -31.70 -21.29
C GLY A 114 -27.95 -30.77 -21.47
N GLN A 115 -27.50 -30.10 -20.41
CA GLN A 115 -26.22 -29.39 -20.38
C GLN A 115 -25.17 -30.17 -19.58
N ARG A 116 -23.90 -29.89 -19.82
CA ARG A 116 -22.81 -30.41 -18.98
C ARG A 116 -22.72 -29.57 -17.71
N VAL A 117 -22.76 -30.17 -16.56
CA VAL A 117 -22.75 -29.47 -15.26
C VAL A 117 -21.46 -29.74 -14.52
N PHE A 118 -20.88 -28.68 -13.98
CA PHE A 118 -19.62 -28.73 -13.24
C PHE A 118 -19.78 -28.11 -11.86
N VAL A 119 -19.03 -28.64 -10.90
CA VAL A 119 -18.68 -27.92 -9.68
C VAL A 119 -17.32 -27.29 -9.90
N VAL A 120 -17.20 -25.98 -9.66
CA VAL A 120 -16.00 -25.19 -9.87
C VAL A 120 -15.56 -24.61 -8.54
N PHE A 121 -14.27 -24.76 -8.26
CA PHE A 121 -13.58 -24.15 -7.11
C PHE A 121 -12.68 -23.04 -7.63
N GLY A 122 -12.85 -21.82 -7.14
CA GLY A 122 -11.99 -20.69 -7.51
C GLY A 122 -10.56 -20.89 -7.02
N ALA A 123 -10.40 -21.33 -5.77
CA ALA A 123 -9.15 -21.84 -5.21
C ALA A 123 -9.44 -22.59 -3.90
N SER A 124 -8.64 -23.61 -3.62
CA SER A 124 -8.71 -24.40 -2.38
C SER A 124 -7.29 -24.90 -2.04
N ASP A 125 -6.77 -24.53 -0.89
CA ASP A 125 -5.41 -24.85 -0.47
C ASP A 125 -5.42 -26.01 0.51
N TRP A 126 -4.77 -27.07 0.25
CA TRP A 126 -3.84 -27.36 -0.82
C TRP A 126 -4.27 -28.57 -1.69
N ARG A 127 -4.46 -29.78 -1.14
CA ARG A 127 -4.89 -30.99 -1.84
C ARG A 127 -6.38 -31.25 -1.58
N THR A 128 -7.20 -31.09 -2.61
CA THR A 128 -8.66 -31.12 -2.52
C THR A 128 -9.22 -32.34 -3.23
N THR A 129 -9.92 -33.21 -2.52
CA THR A 129 -10.64 -34.37 -3.08
C THR A 129 -12.15 -34.15 -2.92
N VAL A 130 -12.93 -34.46 -3.96
CA VAL A 130 -14.36 -34.15 -4.05
C VAL A 130 -15.18 -35.39 -4.37
N TRP A 131 -16.33 -35.54 -3.68
CA TRP A 131 -17.31 -36.60 -3.91
C TRP A 131 -18.71 -36.03 -4.12
N LEU A 132 -19.52 -36.75 -4.93
CA LEU A 132 -20.96 -36.52 -5.05
C LEU A 132 -21.71 -37.79 -4.67
N ASP A 133 -22.55 -37.74 -3.63
CA ASP A 133 -23.27 -38.91 -3.11
C ASP A 133 -22.36 -40.12 -2.86
N GLY A 134 -21.16 -39.89 -2.35
CA GLY A 134 -20.17 -40.92 -2.08
C GLY A 134 -19.31 -41.36 -3.29
N THR A 135 -19.65 -40.94 -4.49
CA THR A 135 -18.83 -41.21 -5.68
C THR A 135 -17.75 -40.15 -5.82
N GLN A 136 -16.48 -40.56 -5.81
CA GLN A 136 -15.35 -39.64 -5.99
C GLN A 136 -15.33 -39.09 -7.39
N LEU A 137 -15.28 -37.76 -7.49
CA LEU A 137 -15.17 -37.02 -8.76
C LEU A 137 -13.71 -36.88 -9.20
N GLY A 138 -12.80 -36.66 -8.24
CA GLY A 138 -11.37 -36.48 -8.46
C GLY A 138 -10.64 -35.78 -7.34
N THR A 139 -9.35 -35.52 -7.59
CA THR A 139 -8.47 -34.78 -6.67
C THR A 139 -7.73 -33.70 -7.45
N ASN A 140 -7.61 -32.51 -6.87
CA ASN A 140 -6.74 -31.43 -7.34
C ASN A 140 -5.64 -31.17 -6.33
N GLN A 141 -4.46 -30.81 -6.79
CA GLN A 141 -3.35 -30.33 -5.97
C GLN A 141 -2.90 -28.98 -6.47
N GLY A 142 -2.67 -28.04 -5.53
CA GLY A 142 -2.34 -26.65 -5.79
C GLY A 142 -3.37 -25.70 -5.19
N GLY A 143 -2.90 -24.64 -4.51
CA GLY A 143 -3.73 -23.80 -3.65
C GLY A 143 -4.29 -22.53 -4.31
N TYR A 144 -3.93 -22.19 -5.54
CA TYR A 144 -4.09 -20.81 -6.03
C TYR A 144 -4.88 -20.67 -7.33
N THR A 145 -5.07 -21.73 -8.09
CA THR A 145 -5.71 -21.68 -9.40
C THR A 145 -7.04 -22.43 -9.41
N PRO A 146 -8.01 -22.06 -10.27
CA PRO A 146 -9.30 -22.71 -10.33
C PRO A 146 -9.21 -24.13 -10.91
N PHE A 147 -10.11 -24.98 -10.42
CA PHE A 147 -10.31 -26.33 -10.97
C PHE A 147 -11.79 -26.72 -10.95
N ALA A 148 -12.17 -27.70 -11.75
CA ALA A 148 -13.56 -28.11 -11.91
C ALA A 148 -13.70 -29.60 -12.12
N PHE A 149 -14.75 -30.19 -11.53
CA PHE A 149 -15.15 -31.57 -11.76
C PHE A 149 -16.53 -31.62 -12.41
N GLU A 150 -16.66 -32.50 -13.41
CA GLU A 150 -17.92 -32.70 -14.11
C GLU A 150 -18.86 -33.58 -13.29
N LEU A 151 -20.08 -33.11 -13.09
CA LEU A 151 -21.14 -33.79 -12.35
C LEU A 151 -22.11 -34.52 -13.24
N THR A 152 -22.13 -34.21 -14.54
CA THR A 152 -23.16 -34.63 -15.51
C THR A 152 -23.52 -36.13 -15.42
N PRO A 153 -22.58 -37.10 -15.30
CA PRO A 153 -22.90 -38.51 -15.21
C PRO A 153 -23.66 -38.93 -13.96
N LEU A 154 -23.56 -38.12 -12.87
CA LEU A 154 -24.08 -38.47 -11.55
C LEU A 154 -25.25 -37.61 -11.13
N ILE A 155 -25.64 -36.61 -11.93
CA ILE A 155 -26.69 -35.64 -11.55
C ILE A 155 -28.06 -36.31 -11.54
N ARG A 156 -28.82 -36.03 -10.48
CA ARG A 156 -30.27 -36.21 -10.40
C ARG A 156 -30.96 -34.85 -10.37
N ALA A 157 -31.26 -34.31 -11.57
CA ALA A 157 -31.86 -32.99 -11.67
C ALA A 157 -33.12 -32.83 -10.83
N GLY A 158 -33.26 -31.72 -10.13
CA GLY A 158 -34.38 -31.43 -9.24
C GLY A 158 -34.32 -32.12 -7.89
N SER A 159 -33.33 -32.98 -7.63
CA SER A 159 -33.12 -33.68 -6.37
C SER A 159 -31.93 -33.14 -5.59
N ASP A 160 -32.02 -33.16 -4.27
CA ASP A 160 -30.87 -32.83 -3.45
C ASP A 160 -29.84 -33.95 -3.48
N GLN A 161 -28.56 -33.59 -3.69
CA GLN A 161 -27.41 -34.49 -3.68
C GLN A 161 -26.37 -33.97 -2.71
N ARG A 162 -25.60 -34.88 -2.12
CA ARG A 162 -24.58 -34.49 -1.14
C ARG A 162 -23.24 -34.29 -1.79
N LEU A 163 -22.76 -33.06 -1.81
CA LEU A 163 -21.39 -32.72 -2.19
C LEU A 163 -20.52 -32.77 -0.93
N VAL A 164 -19.40 -33.50 -1.01
CA VAL A 164 -18.42 -33.63 0.07
C VAL A 164 -17.05 -33.26 -0.47
N VAL A 165 -16.29 -32.50 0.31
CA VAL A 165 -14.95 -32.02 -0.03
C VAL A 165 -14.02 -32.29 1.13
N ARG A 166 -12.91 -32.98 0.87
CA ARG A 166 -11.78 -33.11 1.81
C ARG A 166 -10.66 -32.21 1.31
N VAL A 167 -10.15 -31.41 2.19
CA VAL A 167 -8.94 -30.58 1.92
C VAL A 167 -7.87 -30.99 2.91
N ASP A 168 -6.70 -31.32 2.36
CA ASP A 168 -5.51 -31.69 3.11
C ASP A 168 -4.46 -30.60 2.92
N ASP A 169 -4.19 -29.88 3.99
CA ASP A 169 -3.21 -28.80 4.04
C ASP A 169 -2.00 -29.19 4.92
N THR A 170 -1.71 -30.47 5.01
CA THR A 170 -0.52 -30.95 5.72
C THR A 170 0.74 -30.26 5.14
N PRO A 171 1.61 -29.71 6.01
CA PRO A 171 2.81 -29.00 5.57
C PRO A 171 3.76 -29.89 4.77
N HIS A 172 4.23 -29.38 3.64
CA HIS A 172 5.24 -30.01 2.80
C HIS A 172 6.33 -29.01 2.40
N PRO A 173 7.61 -29.40 2.33
CA PRO A 173 8.70 -28.50 1.98
C PRO A 173 8.58 -27.87 0.58
N PHE A 174 7.82 -28.51 -0.30
CA PHE A 174 7.59 -28.07 -1.68
C PHE A 174 6.28 -27.30 -1.88
N LYS A 175 5.48 -27.10 -0.83
CA LYS A 175 4.25 -26.34 -0.92
C LYS A 175 4.54 -24.87 -1.17
N LEU A 176 3.76 -24.25 -2.08
CA LEU A 176 3.83 -22.81 -2.33
C LEU A 176 3.04 -22.08 -1.24
N GLU A 177 3.72 -21.53 -0.27
CA GLU A 177 3.07 -20.86 0.87
C GLU A 177 2.94 -19.33 0.68
N GLY A 178 3.84 -18.72 -0.12
CA GLY A 178 3.87 -17.27 -0.21
C GLY A 178 4.00 -16.61 1.16
N LYS A 179 3.21 -15.57 1.43
CA LYS A 179 3.15 -14.88 2.74
C LYS A 179 2.10 -15.45 3.70
N GLN A 180 1.75 -16.74 3.62
CA GLN A 180 0.75 -17.34 4.50
C GLN A 180 1.12 -17.33 6.00
N GLY A 181 2.29 -16.83 6.36
CA GLY A 181 2.64 -16.51 7.74
C GLY A 181 1.74 -15.48 8.42
N TYR A 182 1.11 -14.59 7.66
CA TYR A 182 0.15 -13.61 8.19
C TYR A 182 -1.25 -14.18 8.45
N GLY A 183 -1.51 -15.39 7.98
CA GLY A 183 -2.76 -16.13 8.13
C GLY A 183 -2.89 -17.14 7.00
N LYS A 184 -3.03 -18.41 7.37
CA LYS A 184 -3.00 -19.51 6.39
C LYS A 184 -4.25 -19.52 5.53
N ALA A 185 -4.07 -19.74 4.22
CA ALA A 185 -5.17 -19.90 3.25
C ALA A 185 -5.70 -21.33 3.23
N ARG A 186 -5.95 -21.95 4.38
CA ARG A 186 -6.36 -23.35 4.52
C ARG A 186 -7.76 -23.59 3.99
N GLY A 187 -7.92 -24.61 3.17
CA GLY A 187 -9.22 -25.00 2.62
C GLY A 187 -9.71 -24.13 1.47
N MET A 188 -11.00 -24.07 1.29
CA MET A 188 -11.64 -23.31 0.22
C MET A 188 -11.60 -21.79 0.53
N TRP A 189 -10.77 -21.03 -0.17
CA TRP A 189 -10.62 -19.60 0.08
C TRP A 189 -11.09 -18.69 -1.07
N GLN A 190 -11.57 -19.28 -2.18
CA GLN A 190 -12.32 -18.58 -3.23
C GLN A 190 -13.66 -19.25 -3.48
N THR A 191 -14.57 -18.51 -4.13
CA THR A 191 -15.94 -18.94 -4.39
C THR A 191 -16.01 -20.34 -5.01
N VAL A 192 -16.91 -21.15 -4.46
CA VAL A 192 -17.32 -22.44 -5.02
C VAL A 192 -18.69 -22.26 -5.68
N TYR A 193 -18.86 -22.83 -6.89
CA TYR A 193 -20.10 -22.66 -7.63
C TYR A 193 -20.41 -23.83 -8.56
N LEU A 194 -21.68 -23.98 -8.90
CA LEU A 194 -22.10 -24.83 -10.02
C LEU A 194 -22.19 -24.02 -11.29
N GLU A 195 -21.83 -24.63 -12.40
CA GLU A 195 -21.93 -24.01 -13.73
C GLU A 195 -22.43 -25.02 -14.73
N ALA A 196 -23.46 -24.65 -15.51
CA ALA A 196 -23.89 -25.43 -16.64
C ALA A 196 -23.28 -24.87 -17.93
N ARG A 197 -22.70 -25.76 -18.75
CA ARG A 197 -21.98 -25.45 -19.98
C ARG A 197 -22.68 -26.14 -21.15
N GLY A 198 -22.50 -25.62 -22.36
CA GLY A 198 -22.95 -26.27 -23.59
C GLY A 198 -22.26 -27.63 -23.81
N GLY A 199 -22.66 -28.34 -24.86
CA GLY A 199 -22.12 -29.66 -25.14
C GLY A 199 -20.62 -29.69 -25.44
N ASP A 200 -20.11 -28.64 -26.07
CA ASP A 200 -18.70 -28.45 -26.44
C ASP A 200 -18.18 -27.17 -25.79
N PRO A 201 -17.86 -27.18 -24.45
CA PRO A 201 -17.59 -25.98 -23.72
C PRO A 201 -16.22 -25.37 -24.06
N LEU A 202 -16.22 -24.02 -24.13
CA LEU A 202 -15.00 -23.23 -24.13
C LEU A 202 -14.26 -23.42 -22.80
N GLU A 203 -12.96 -23.65 -22.90
CA GLU A 203 -12.06 -23.68 -21.74
C GLU A 203 -11.36 -22.33 -21.56
N SER A 204 -10.93 -21.68 -22.66
CA SER A 204 -10.35 -20.35 -22.65
C SER A 204 -10.64 -19.57 -23.93
N VAL A 205 -10.57 -18.24 -23.80
CA VAL A 205 -10.61 -17.27 -24.90
C VAL A 205 -9.57 -16.21 -24.56
N HIS A 206 -8.46 -16.14 -25.28
CA HIS A 206 -7.38 -15.19 -25.08
C HIS A 206 -7.39 -14.13 -26.15
N PHE A 207 -7.31 -12.87 -25.76
CA PHE A 207 -7.27 -11.71 -26.65
C PHE A 207 -5.86 -11.11 -26.63
N THR A 208 -5.21 -11.08 -27.80
CA THR A 208 -3.87 -10.54 -28.01
C THR A 208 -3.96 -9.29 -28.89
N PRO A 209 -4.00 -8.06 -28.34
CA PRO A 209 -3.95 -6.86 -29.15
C PRO A 209 -2.72 -6.85 -30.08
N LYS A 210 -2.91 -6.47 -31.33
CA LYS A 210 -1.81 -6.32 -32.28
C LYS A 210 -0.92 -5.13 -31.90
N ALA A 211 0.34 -5.17 -32.27
CA ALA A 211 1.31 -4.13 -31.92
C ALA A 211 0.92 -2.73 -32.43
N ASP A 212 0.21 -2.66 -33.57
CA ASP A 212 -0.31 -1.43 -34.14
C ASP A 212 -1.67 -0.99 -33.56
N LEU A 213 -2.25 -1.81 -32.66
CA LEU A 213 -3.58 -1.61 -32.06
C LEU A 213 -4.73 -1.50 -33.10
N ALA A 214 -4.53 -2.00 -34.32
CA ALA A 214 -5.54 -2.00 -35.38
C ALA A 214 -6.40 -3.27 -35.38
N GLY A 215 -6.17 -4.20 -34.46
CA GLY A 215 -6.90 -5.44 -34.35
C GLY A 215 -6.44 -6.29 -33.17
N VAL A 216 -7.07 -7.44 -33.02
CA VAL A 216 -6.78 -8.39 -31.97
C VAL A 216 -6.71 -9.81 -32.54
N GLY A 217 -5.67 -10.56 -32.17
CA GLY A 217 -5.64 -12.01 -32.31
C GLY A 217 -6.47 -12.65 -31.21
N VAL A 218 -7.28 -13.62 -31.52
CA VAL A 218 -8.12 -14.34 -30.55
C VAL A 218 -7.85 -15.83 -30.64
N ASP A 219 -7.32 -16.40 -29.58
CA ASP A 219 -7.08 -17.81 -29.40
C ASP A 219 -8.17 -18.40 -28.51
N LEU A 220 -8.88 -19.40 -29.04
CA LEU A 220 -9.93 -20.10 -28.33
C LEU A 220 -9.54 -21.55 -28.15
N ARG A 221 -9.85 -22.11 -26.99
CA ARG A 221 -9.65 -23.52 -26.70
C ARG A 221 -10.93 -24.15 -26.15
N LEU A 222 -11.30 -25.30 -26.70
CA LEU A 222 -12.36 -26.16 -26.18
C LEU A 222 -11.79 -27.04 -25.07
N ARG A 223 -12.65 -27.43 -24.13
CA ARG A 223 -12.29 -28.40 -23.08
C ARG A 223 -11.90 -29.77 -23.66
N ASP A 224 -12.69 -30.22 -24.64
CA ASP A 224 -12.50 -31.51 -25.29
C ASP A 224 -12.39 -31.35 -26.81
N PRO A 225 -11.76 -32.28 -27.56
CA PRO A 225 -11.78 -32.26 -29.02
C PRO A 225 -13.20 -32.29 -29.60
N ALA A 226 -13.47 -31.45 -30.59
CA ALA A 226 -14.77 -31.30 -31.22
C ALA A 226 -15.28 -32.65 -31.77
N PRO A 227 -16.43 -33.18 -31.37
CA PRO A 227 -16.96 -34.47 -31.86
C PRO A 227 -17.49 -34.37 -33.28
N ARG A 228 -17.71 -33.15 -33.81
CA ARG A 228 -18.17 -32.78 -35.14
C ARG A 228 -17.64 -31.40 -35.50
N ASP A 229 -17.96 -30.89 -36.66
CA ASP A 229 -17.67 -29.52 -37.02
C ASP A 229 -18.50 -28.57 -36.16
N LEU A 230 -17.82 -27.60 -35.56
CA LEU A 230 -18.41 -26.55 -34.70
C LEU A 230 -18.17 -25.17 -35.31
N THR A 231 -19.06 -24.25 -35.02
CA THR A 231 -18.89 -22.85 -35.36
C THR A 231 -18.68 -22.05 -34.07
N VAL A 232 -17.58 -21.32 -33.98
CA VAL A 232 -17.34 -20.35 -32.93
C VAL A 232 -17.70 -18.97 -33.47
N ARG A 233 -18.46 -18.21 -32.68
CA ARG A 233 -18.86 -16.83 -32.97
C ARG A 233 -18.38 -15.93 -31.85
N LEU A 234 -17.70 -14.83 -32.21
CA LEU A 234 -17.40 -13.71 -31.31
C LEU A 234 -18.26 -12.51 -31.68
N THR A 235 -18.93 -11.92 -30.71
CA THR A 235 -19.73 -10.70 -30.87
C THR A 235 -19.25 -9.63 -29.90
N PHE A 236 -18.85 -8.47 -30.41
CA PHE A 236 -18.39 -7.33 -29.63
C PHE A 236 -19.61 -6.48 -29.23
N THR A 237 -20.06 -6.59 -27.98
CA THR A 237 -21.39 -6.15 -27.54
C THR A 237 -21.49 -4.68 -27.23
N ASN A 238 -20.40 -4.01 -26.88
CA ASN A 238 -20.32 -2.60 -26.54
C ASN A 238 -19.70 -1.73 -27.66
N ARG A 239 -19.76 -2.21 -28.92
CA ARG A 239 -19.34 -1.43 -30.10
C ARG A 239 -20.52 -1.18 -31.01
N ASP A 240 -20.47 -0.07 -31.74
CA ASP A 240 -21.46 0.30 -32.75
C ASP A 240 -21.61 -0.82 -33.79
N GLY A 241 -22.84 -1.15 -34.13
CA GLY A 241 -23.18 -2.21 -35.05
C GLY A 241 -22.94 -3.63 -34.54
N ARG A 242 -22.42 -3.81 -33.30
CA ARG A 242 -22.09 -5.11 -32.67
C ARG A 242 -21.42 -6.07 -33.66
N PRO A 243 -20.17 -5.74 -34.12
CA PRO A 243 -19.48 -6.57 -35.10
C PRO A 243 -19.34 -8.00 -34.62
N SER A 244 -19.52 -8.94 -35.52
CA SER A 244 -19.42 -10.37 -35.20
C SER A 244 -18.53 -11.07 -36.21
N VAL A 245 -17.69 -11.97 -35.73
CA VAL A 245 -16.84 -12.83 -36.55
C VAL A 245 -17.06 -14.30 -36.20
N THR A 246 -16.91 -15.16 -37.19
CA THR A 246 -17.10 -16.61 -37.00
C THR A 246 -15.90 -17.40 -37.49
N ARG A 247 -15.65 -18.54 -36.83
CA ARG A 247 -14.62 -19.51 -37.24
C ARG A 247 -15.14 -20.91 -37.05
N ARG A 248 -14.79 -21.81 -38.00
CA ARG A 248 -15.08 -23.23 -37.89
C ARG A 248 -13.95 -23.93 -37.14
N ILE A 249 -14.31 -24.81 -36.23
CA ILE A 249 -13.42 -25.83 -35.65
C ILE A 249 -13.83 -27.17 -36.30
N ALA A 250 -12.93 -27.79 -37.01
CA ALA A 250 -13.18 -29.07 -37.64
C ALA A 250 -13.29 -30.18 -36.58
N LYS A 251 -14.02 -31.24 -36.91
CA LYS A 251 -14.07 -32.48 -36.10
C LYS A 251 -12.67 -32.93 -35.70
N GLY A 252 -12.49 -33.21 -34.41
CA GLY A 252 -11.22 -33.62 -33.81
C GLY A 252 -10.33 -32.44 -33.40
N GLY A 253 -10.64 -31.19 -33.82
CA GLY A 253 -9.94 -29.99 -33.39
C GLY A 253 -10.38 -29.55 -32.00
N ALA A 254 -9.48 -28.96 -31.23
CA ALA A 254 -9.77 -28.42 -29.87
C ALA A 254 -9.47 -26.91 -29.72
N ALA A 255 -9.01 -26.26 -30.79
CA ALA A 255 -8.62 -24.88 -30.77
C ALA A 255 -8.93 -24.14 -32.07
N ALA A 256 -9.06 -22.85 -32.02
CA ALA A 256 -9.16 -21.97 -33.17
C ALA A 256 -8.46 -20.64 -32.92
N HIS A 257 -7.85 -20.09 -33.96
CA HIS A 257 -7.29 -18.75 -33.98
C HIS A 257 -8.08 -17.86 -34.94
N MET A 258 -8.31 -16.61 -34.54
CA MET A 258 -8.96 -15.58 -35.37
C MET A 258 -8.21 -14.28 -35.29
N ASP A 259 -7.85 -13.71 -36.44
CA ASP A 259 -7.44 -12.30 -36.52
C ASP A 259 -8.68 -11.40 -36.72
N VAL A 260 -8.96 -10.54 -35.80
CA VAL A 260 -10.11 -9.63 -35.82
C VAL A 260 -9.65 -8.22 -36.05
N PRO A 261 -9.88 -7.64 -37.24
CA PRO A 261 -9.62 -6.20 -37.45
C PRO A 261 -10.56 -5.36 -36.58
N LEU A 262 -10.01 -4.43 -35.86
CA LEU A 262 -10.72 -3.46 -35.02
C LEU A 262 -10.14 -2.06 -35.24
N PRO A 263 -10.30 -1.49 -36.45
CA PRO A 263 -9.77 -0.17 -36.74
C PRO A 263 -10.38 0.86 -35.79
N ASN A 264 -9.58 1.79 -35.29
CA ASN A 264 -9.98 2.83 -34.34
C ASN A 264 -10.57 2.26 -33.04
N ALA A 265 -10.09 1.09 -32.59
CA ALA A 265 -10.50 0.54 -31.30
C ALA A 265 -10.18 1.53 -30.18
N HIS A 266 -11.10 1.71 -29.24
CA HIS A 266 -10.88 2.48 -28.04
C HIS A 266 -9.77 1.80 -27.22
N ARG A 267 -8.70 2.54 -26.93
CA ARG A 267 -7.54 2.01 -26.20
C ARG A 267 -7.81 1.99 -24.71
N TRP A 268 -7.29 0.99 -24.04
CA TRP A 268 -7.22 0.98 -22.59
C TRP A 268 -5.99 1.77 -22.14
N SER A 269 -6.15 2.69 -21.19
CA SER A 269 -5.04 3.37 -20.51
C SER A 269 -5.38 3.59 -19.04
N LEU A 270 -4.43 4.13 -18.27
CA LEU A 270 -4.64 4.43 -16.85
C LEU A 270 -5.71 5.51 -16.64
N GLU A 271 -5.77 6.47 -17.55
CA GLU A 271 -6.71 7.61 -17.52
C GLU A 271 -8.07 7.26 -18.11
N ASP A 272 -8.09 6.36 -19.08
CA ASP A 272 -9.28 5.91 -19.81
C ASP A 272 -9.29 4.38 -19.95
N PRO A 273 -9.68 3.66 -18.87
CA PRO A 273 -9.59 2.21 -18.79
C PRO A 273 -10.77 1.52 -19.50
N PHE A 274 -10.90 1.75 -20.79
CA PHE A 274 -11.97 1.20 -21.61
C PHE A 274 -11.79 -0.29 -21.86
N LEU A 275 -12.85 -1.07 -21.61
CA LEU A 275 -12.90 -2.51 -21.85
C LEU A 275 -13.85 -2.82 -23.01
N HIS A 276 -13.41 -3.71 -23.92
CA HIS A 276 -14.22 -4.27 -24.98
C HIS A 276 -14.93 -5.51 -24.49
N ASP A 277 -16.26 -5.45 -24.36
CA ASP A 277 -17.08 -6.59 -23.97
C ASP A 277 -17.34 -7.52 -25.16
N VAL A 278 -17.10 -8.81 -24.97
CA VAL A 278 -17.24 -9.83 -26.01
C VAL A 278 -18.11 -10.99 -25.52
N THR A 279 -18.98 -11.47 -26.37
CA THR A 279 -19.67 -12.74 -26.18
C THR A 279 -19.09 -13.76 -27.15
N ALA A 280 -18.53 -14.85 -26.61
CA ALA A 280 -18.06 -16.00 -27.37
C ALA A 280 -19.08 -17.13 -27.29
N THR A 281 -19.49 -17.67 -28.42
CA THR A 281 -20.48 -18.74 -28.49
C THR A 281 -19.96 -19.87 -29.36
N VAL A 282 -20.07 -21.12 -28.90
CA VAL A 282 -19.80 -22.33 -29.65
C VAL A 282 -21.12 -22.95 -30.03
N GLU A 283 -21.38 -23.06 -31.32
CA GLU A 283 -22.59 -23.63 -31.92
C GLU A 283 -22.30 -24.96 -32.64
N GLY A 284 -23.30 -25.83 -32.72
CA GLY A 284 -23.19 -27.13 -33.42
C GLY A 284 -23.30 -28.34 -32.51
N SER A 285 -23.39 -28.14 -31.23
CA SER A 285 -23.63 -29.18 -30.22
C SER A 285 -25.10 -29.60 -30.18
N GLY A 286 -25.32 -30.92 -30.03
CA GLY A 286 -26.66 -31.45 -29.75
C GLY A 286 -27.18 -31.11 -28.35
N LEU A 287 -26.33 -30.68 -27.43
CA LEU A 287 -26.64 -30.33 -26.04
C LEU A 287 -26.76 -28.79 -25.83
N GLY A 288 -26.96 -28.04 -26.91
CA GLY A 288 -27.05 -26.59 -26.87
C GLY A 288 -25.71 -25.86 -27.01
N ALA A 289 -25.77 -24.60 -27.37
CA ALA A 289 -24.59 -23.75 -27.52
C ALA A 289 -23.93 -23.47 -26.17
N ASP A 290 -22.61 -23.38 -26.15
CA ASP A 290 -21.87 -22.82 -25.00
C ASP A 290 -21.63 -21.33 -25.23
N THR A 291 -21.98 -20.50 -24.26
CA THR A 291 -21.87 -19.04 -24.38
C THR A 291 -21.16 -18.45 -23.16
N VAL A 292 -20.06 -17.75 -23.44
CA VAL A 292 -19.24 -17.09 -22.44
C VAL A 292 -19.25 -15.57 -22.71
N ARG A 293 -19.48 -14.78 -21.68
CA ARG A 293 -19.21 -13.33 -21.70
C ARG A 293 -17.80 -13.11 -21.15
N THR A 294 -17.05 -12.30 -21.86
CA THR A 294 -15.68 -11.97 -21.55
C THR A 294 -15.39 -10.52 -21.96
N TYR A 295 -14.19 -10.04 -21.64
CA TYR A 295 -13.73 -8.71 -22.06
C TYR A 295 -12.22 -8.71 -22.27
N PHE A 296 -11.73 -7.64 -22.89
CA PHE A 296 -10.29 -7.35 -22.98
C PHE A 296 -10.06 -5.83 -23.09
N GLY A 297 -8.84 -5.37 -22.81
CA GLY A 297 -8.41 -4.02 -23.07
C GLY A 297 -7.51 -3.94 -24.30
N MET A 298 -7.79 -3.03 -25.23
CA MET A 298 -6.94 -2.78 -26.40
C MET A 298 -5.71 -1.98 -25.97
N ARG A 299 -4.60 -2.65 -25.66
CA ARG A 299 -3.37 -2.02 -25.20
C ARG A 299 -2.13 -2.82 -25.58
N THR A 300 -0.97 -2.16 -25.60
CA THR A 300 0.35 -2.79 -25.64
C THR A 300 1.15 -2.44 -24.39
N ILE A 301 2.01 -3.36 -23.93
CA ILE A 301 3.07 -3.11 -22.96
C ILE A 301 4.41 -3.29 -23.69
N SER A 302 5.32 -2.36 -23.48
CA SER A 302 6.62 -2.37 -24.14
C SER A 302 7.66 -1.62 -23.30
N VAL A 303 8.91 -1.64 -23.74
CA VAL A 303 9.97 -0.80 -23.19
C VAL A 303 10.36 0.23 -24.26
N VAL A 304 10.30 1.50 -23.89
CA VAL A 304 10.68 2.64 -24.75
C VAL A 304 11.66 3.54 -24.02
N ASP A 305 12.37 4.38 -24.75
CA ASP A 305 13.21 5.39 -24.09
C ASP A 305 12.36 6.58 -23.59
N LEU A 306 12.68 7.08 -22.40
CA LEU A 306 12.13 8.35 -21.92
C LEU A 306 12.47 9.44 -22.94
N PRO A 307 11.51 10.21 -23.45
CA PRO A 307 11.74 11.21 -24.50
C PRO A 307 12.90 12.17 -24.21
N GLY A 308 13.81 12.30 -25.17
CA GLY A 308 15.02 13.12 -25.04
C GLY A 308 16.17 12.46 -24.27
N THR A 309 16.05 11.19 -23.92
CA THR A 309 17.07 10.40 -23.24
C THR A 309 17.24 9.03 -23.87
N ASN A 310 18.16 8.22 -23.35
CA ASN A 310 18.30 6.79 -23.67
C ASN A 310 17.93 5.90 -22.46
N TYR A 311 17.10 6.41 -21.55
CA TYR A 311 16.70 5.69 -20.34
C TYR A 311 15.46 4.83 -20.65
N PRO A 312 15.55 3.50 -20.48
CA PRO A 312 14.44 2.61 -20.76
C PRO A 312 13.34 2.73 -19.68
N TYR A 313 12.11 2.85 -20.14
CA TYR A 313 10.89 2.94 -19.31
C TYR A 313 9.88 1.93 -19.78
N VAL A 314 9.09 1.42 -18.84
CA VAL A 314 7.87 0.67 -19.17
C VAL A 314 6.89 1.62 -19.86
N ALA A 315 6.27 1.16 -20.94
CA ALA A 315 5.31 1.96 -21.69
C ALA A 315 3.98 1.23 -21.88
N VAL A 316 2.90 1.99 -21.77
CA VAL A 316 1.54 1.59 -22.14
C VAL A 316 1.19 2.31 -23.46
N ASN A 317 0.83 1.55 -24.47
CA ASN A 317 0.52 2.09 -25.82
C ASN A 317 1.65 2.96 -26.42
N GLY A 318 2.91 2.61 -26.13
CA GLY A 318 4.08 3.34 -26.56
C GLY A 318 4.37 4.64 -25.78
N THR A 319 3.54 4.98 -24.77
CA THR A 319 3.77 6.14 -23.89
C THR A 319 4.49 5.68 -22.62
N PRO A 320 5.65 6.27 -22.28
CA PRO A 320 6.35 5.93 -21.05
C PRO A 320 5.47 6.15 -19.82
N VAL A 321 5.65 5.32 -18.81
CA VAL A 321 4.99 5.46 -17.50
C VAL A 321 6.05 5.48 -16.42
N PHE A 322 6.07 6.53 -15.59
CA PHE A 322 6.82 6.50 -14.35
C PHE A 322 6.02 5.70 -13.33
N LEU A 323 6.53 4.54 -12.97
CA LEU A 323 5.82 3.59 -12.10
C LEU A 323 5.85 4.08 -10.65
N GLN A 324 4.69 4.25 -10.06
CA GLN A 324 4.49 4.64 -8.66
C GLN A 324 3.58 3.58 -8.03
N LEU A 325 4.20 2.58 -7.45
CA LEU A 325 3.52 1.36 -7.03
C LEU A 325 3.54 1.20 -5.51
N ALA A 326 2.69 0.32 -5.01
CA ALA A 326 2.78 -0.21 -3.66
C ALA A 326 2.72 -1.73 -3.65
N LEU A 327 3.42 -2.33 -2.70
CA LEU A 327 3.31 -3.75 -2.40
C LEU A 327 1.97 -4.02 -1.76
N ASP A 328 1.18 -4.92 -2.32
CA ASP A 328 -0.07 -5.36 -1.75
C ASP A 328 0.06 -6.81 -1.28
N GLN A 329 0.10 -6.99 0.04
CA GLN A 329 0.11 -8.32 0.64
C GLN A 329 -1.22 -9.05 0.45
N ALA A 330 -2.24 -8.32 0.01
CA ALA A 330 -3.58 -8.83 -0.30
C ALA A 330 -4.22 -9.63 0.86
N TYR A 331 -4.01 -9.13 2.08
CA TYR A 331 -4.58 -9.69 3.31
C TYR A 331 -5.71 -8.83 3.86
N HIS A 332 -6.77 -9.50 4.34
CA HIS A 332 -7.85 -8.86 5.07
C HIS A 332 -7.85 -9.32 6.54
N PRO A 333 -8.02 -8.42 7.53
CA PRO A 333 -7.95 -8.77 8.95
C PRO A 333 -8.88 -9.91 9.38
N GLN A 334 -10.05 -10.00 8.76
CA GLN A 334 -11.09 -10.96 9.14
C GLN A 334 -11.19 -12.16 8.21
N GLY A 335 -10.69 -12.06 6.98
CA GLY A 335 -10.84 -13.09 5.95
C GLY A 335 -9.54 -13.67 5.43
N PHE A 336 -8.40 -13.17 5.87
CA PHE A 336 -7.07 -13.51 5.38
C PHE A 336 -6.97 -13.31 3.86
N TYR A 337 -6.77 -14.34 3.06
CA TYR A 337 -6.72 -14.23 1.60
C TYR A 337 -8.06 -13.91 0.95
N THR A 338 -9.17 -14.07 1.69
CA THR A 338 -10.52 -13.83 1.18
C THR A 338 -11.07 -12.51 1.69
N PHE A 339 -11.30 -11.56 0.80
CA PHE A 339 -11.95 -10.31 1.14
C PHE A 339 -13.44 -10.52 1.37
N PRO A 340 -14.05 -9.86 2.37
CA PRO A 340 -15.46 -10.10 2.75
C PRO A 340 -16.47 -9.77 1.67
N THR A 341 -16.22 -8.74 0.85
CA THR A 341 -17.14 -8.26 -0.19
C THR A 341 -16.39 -7.78 -1.42
N ASP A 342 -17.06 -7.78 -2.56
CA ASP A 342 -16.54 -7.22 -3.82
C ASP A 342 -16.27 -5.71 -3.74
N SER A 343 -17.06 -4.99 -2.97
CA SER A 343 -16.85 -3.56 -2.74
C SER A 343 -15.52 -3.28 -2.02
N ILE A 344 -15.10 -4.14 -1.08
CA ILE A 344 -13.81 -3.99 -0.41
C ILE A 344 -12.67 -4.23 -1.40
N LEU A 345 -12.76 -5.25 -2.28
CA LEU A 345 -11.78 -5.47 -3.35
C LEU A 345 -11.63 -4.24 -4.26
N ARG A 346 -12.76 -3.65 -4.66
CA ARG A 346 -12.78 -2.39 -5.43
C ARG A 346 -12.12 -1.25 -4.66
N ASP A 347 -12.41 -1.14 -3.38
CA ASP A 347 -11.96 -0.04 -2.55
C ASP A 347 -10.45 -0.11 -2.27
N GLU A 348 -9.82 -1.33 -2.27
CA GLU A 348 -8.35 -1.46 -2.26
C GLU A 348 -7.73 -0.75 -3.48
N ILE A 349 -8.27 -0.98 -4.67
CA ILE A 349 -7.80 -0.32 -5.90
C ILE A 349 -8.05 1.20 -5.86
N LEU A 350 -9.22 1.62 -5.35
CA LEU A 350 -9.53 3.05 -5.19
C LEU A 350 -8.61 3.76 -4.20
N ARG A 351 -8.19 3.09 -3.10
CA ARG A 351 -7.24 3.63 -2.13
C ARG A 351 -5.89 3.93 -2.77
N ALA A 352 -5.38 3.04 -3.62
CA ALA A 352 -4.15 3.29 -4.37
C ALA A 352 -4.28 4.56 -5.23
N ARG A 353 -5.35 4.67 -6.01
CA ARG A 353 -5.62 5.86 -6.83
C ARG A 353 -5.83 7.14 -6.03
N GLN A 354 -6.46 7.05 -4.86
CA GLN A 354 -6.74 8.19 -3.99
C GLN A 354 -5.46 8.92 -3.59
N ILE A 355 -4.40 8.18 -3.30
CA ILE A 355 -3.09 8.74 -2.94
C ILE A 355 -2.19 9.00 -4.16
N GLY A 356 -2.66 8.74 -5.39
CA GLY A 356 -1.93 9.04 -6.63
C GLY A 356 -1.03 7.93 -7.14
N LEU A 357 -1.10 6.72 -6.58
CA LEU A 357 -0.41 5.55 -7.14
C LEU A 357 -1.03 5.15 -8.48
N ASN A 358 -0.22 4.60 -9.37
CA ASN A 358 -0.65 4.10 -10.67
C ASN A 358 -0.56 2.58 -10.81
N GLY A 359 -0.14 1.87 -9.77
CA GLY A 359 -0.14 0.41 -9.75
C GLY A 359 0.08 -0.21 -8.38
N LEU A 360 -0.11 -1.53 -8.34
CA LEU A 360 0.12 -2.40 -7.19
C LEU A 360 0.93 -3.62 -7.62
N ARG A 361 1.65 -4.21 -6.69
CA ARG A 361 2.25 -5.54 -6.84
C ARG A 361 1.51 -6.49 -5.91
N GLU A 362 0.84 -7.48 -6.49
CA GLU A 362 0.17 -8.55 -5.74
C GLU A 362 1.23 -9.53 -5.26
N HIS A 363 1.65 -9.36 -3.99
CA HIS A 363 2.88 -9.95 -3.48
C HIS A 363 2.73 -11.43 -3.18
N ILE A 364 3.49 -12.22 -3.96
CA ILE A 364 3.64 -13.68 -3.86
C ILE A 364 2.33 -14.45 -3.64
N LYS A 365 1.27 -13.99 -4.30
CA LYS A 365 -0.07 -14.56 -4.27
C LYS A 365 -0.70 -14.43 -5.66
N ILE A 366 -1.36 -15.48 -6.14
CA ILE A 366 -2.23 -15.38 -7.31
C ILE A 366 -3.57 -14.83 -6.83
N GLU A 367 -3.85 -13.58 -7.16
CA GLU A 367 -4.98 -12.83 -6.61
C GLU A 367 -6.33 -13.29 -7.18
N ALA A 368 -7.42 -12.94 -6.49
CA ALA A 368 -8.78 -13.20 -6.93
C ALA A 368 -9.10 -12.43 -8.23
N PRO A 369 -9.71 -13.06 -9.25
CA PRO A 369 -9.98 -12.42 -10.53
C PRO A 369 -10.80 -11.14 -10.43
N ARG A 370 -11.65 -11.02 -9.43
CA ARG A 370 -12.46 -9.82 -9.21
C ARG A 370 -11.63 -8.60 -8.80
N LYS A 371 -10.49 -8.77 -8.11
CA LYS A 371 -9.60 -7.66 -7.81
C LYS A 371 -8.90 -7.17 -9.09
N LEU A 372 -8.43 -8.10 -9.94
CA LEU A 372 -7.87 -7.77 -11.25
C LEU A 372 -8.91 -7.06 -12.15
N TYR A 373 -10.17 -7.52 -12.14
CA TYR A 373 -11.27 -6.84 -12.83
C TYR A 373 -11.43 -5.38 -12.38
N TRP A 374 -11.33 -5.11 -11.08
CA TRP A 374 -11.41 -3.72 -10.61
C TRP A 374 -10.18 -2.90 -10.99
N ALA A 375 -9.00 -3.51 -11.03
CA ALA A 375 -7.80 -2.85 -11.57
C ALA A 375 -7.97 -2.51 -13.06
N ASP A 376 -8.53 -3.43 -13.86
CA ASP A 376 -8.87 -3.19 -15.27
C ASP A 376 -9.85 -2.03 -15.45
N ARG A 377 -10.89 -1.99 -14.62
CA ARG A 377 -11.97 -0.98 -14.69
C ARG A 377 -11.56 0.39 -14.19
N LEU A 378 -10.58 0.44 -13.31
CA LEU A 378 -10.14 1.65 -12.64
C LEU A 378 -8.79 2.17 -13.14
N GLY A 379 -8.14 1.48 -14.08
CA GLY A 379 -6.89 1.92 -14.70
C GLY A 379 -5.71 1.90 -13.73
N VAL A 380 -5.53 0.80 -12.98
CA VAL A 380 -4.41 0.59 -12.07
C VAL A 380 -3.58 -0.57 -12.58
N LEU A 381 -2.27 -0.37 -12.77
CA LEU A 381 -1.36 -1.41 -13.23
C LEU A 381 -1.12 -2.46 -12.15
N ILE A 382 -0.93 -3.70 -12.57
CA ILE A 382 -0.66 -4.82 -11.67
C ILE A 382 0.63 -5.52 -12.07
N MET A 383 1.55 -5.70 -11.11
CA MET A 383 2.57 -6.74 -11.13
C MET A 383 1.98 -7.96 -10.42
N ALA A 384 1.95 -9.11 -11.08
CA ALA A 384 1.32 -10.31 -10.56
C ALA A 384 2.38 -11.37 -10.25
N ASP A 385 2.51 -11.71 -8.97
CA ASP A 385 3.53 -12.65 -8.49
C ASP A 385 3.02 -14.07 -8.47
N VAL A 386 3.90 -15.02 -8.81
CA VAL A 386 3.69 -16.44 -8.52
C VAL A 386 4.11 -16.69 -7.06
N PRO A 387 3.32 -17.41 -6.26
CA PRO A 387 3.70 -17.71 -4.88
C PRO A 387 4.95 -18.58 -4.82
N ASN A 388 5.85 -18.28 -3.88
CA ASN A 388 7.06 -19.04 -3.62
C ASN A 388 6.85 -20.10 -2.55
N TRP A 389 7.76 -21.06 -2.48
CA TRP A 389 7.96 -21.92 -1.32
C TRP A 389 9.12 -21.38 -0.47
N TRP A 390 9.17 -21.81 0.78
CA TRP A 390 10.26 -21.51 1.70
C TRP A 390 11.23 -22.69 1.75
N GLY A 391 12.47 -22.47 2.01
CA GLY A 391 13.47 -23.53 2.14
C GLY A 391 14.44 -23.60 0.97
N SER A 392 14.92 -24.79 0.66
CA SER A 392 15.95 -25.00 -0.36
C SER A 392 15.33 -25.32 -1.74
N PRO A 393 16.10 -25.22 -2.84
CA PRO A 393 15.63 -25.61 -4.15
C PRO A 393 15.18 -27.09 -4.16
N ASP A 394 13.97 -27.32 -4.65
CA ASP A 394 13.32 -28.63 -4.70
C ASP A 394 12.62 -28.84 -6.03
N SER A 395 12.78 -30.01 -6.63
CA SER A 395 12.18 -30.32 -7.93
C SER A 395 10.67 -30.46 -7.89
N ALA A 396 10.09 -30.87 -6.75
CA ALA A 396 8.64 -30.91 -6.59
C ALA A 396 8.08 -29.50 -6.46
N ALA A 397 8.76 -28.63 -5.71
CA ALA A 397 8.39 -27.21 -5.59
C ALA A 397 8.43 -26.49 -6.96
N PHE A 398 9.44 -26.74 -7.77
CA PHE A 398 9.46 -26.18 -9.14
C PHE A 398 8.31 -26.69 -10.01
N ARG A 399 7.85 -27.94 -9.85
CA ARG A 399 6.67 -28.45 -10.57
C ARG A 399 5.38 -27.78 -10.10
N GLU A 400 5.20 -27.62 -8.78
CA GLU A 400 4.08 -26.88 -8.20
C GLU A 400 4.07 -25.43 -8.70
N HIS A 401 5.23 -24.78 -8.70
CA HIS A 401 5.40 -23.42 -9.20
C HIS A 401 5.06 -23.31 -10.68
N GLU A 402 5.56 -24.20 -11.52
CA GLU A 402 5.21 -24.23 -12.95
C GLU A 402 3.72 -24.46 -13.17
N PHE A 403 3.10 -25.35 -12.40
CA PHE A 403 1.64 -25.57 -12.43
C PHE A 403 0.87 -24.30 -12.09
N ALA A 404 1.24 -23.63 -11.01
CA ALA A 404 0.63 -22.36 -10.57
C ALA A 404 0.82 -21.24 -11.60
N LEU A 405 2.05 -21.10 -12.15
CA LEU A 405 2.37 -20.13 -13.20
C LEU A 405 1.50 -20.32 -14.45
N ARG A 406 1.40 -21.56 -14.95
CA ARG A 406 0.57 -21.87 -16.13
C ARG A 406 -0.90 -21.56 -15.86
N GLY A 407 -1.40 -21.95 -14.69
CA GLY A 407 -2.79 -21.68 -14.31
C GLY A 407 -3.07 -20.18 -14.13
N MET A 408 -2.11 -19.41 -13.59
CA MET A 408 -2.21 -17.95 -13.45
C MET A 408 -2.29 -17.27 -14.81
N ILE A 409 -1.34 -17.53 -15.70
CA ILE A 409 -1.32 -16.91 -17.03
C ILE A 409 -2.55 -17.32 -17.85
N GLU A 410 -2.93 -18.60 -17.84
CA GLU A 410 -4.14 -19.08 -18.53
C GLU A 410 -5.40 -18.38 -18.05
N ARG A 411 -5.53 -18.18 -16.72
CA ARG A 411 -6.69 -17.53 -16.13
C ARG A 411 -6.73 -16.03 -16.39
N ASP A 412 -5.56 -15.36 -16.23
CA ASP A 412 -5.49 -13.90 -16.11
C ASP A 412 -5.00 -13.20 -17.39
N TYR A 413 -4.88 -13.95 -18.49
CA TYR A 413 -4.37 -13.46 -19.78
C TYR A 413 -5.07 -12.19 -20.28
N ASN A 414 -6.38 -12.09 -20.11
CA ASN A 414 -7.19 -11.01 -20.67
C ASN A 414 -7.18 -9.72 -19.85
N HIS A 415 -6.61 -9.72 -18.63
CA HIS A 415 -6.59 -8.53 -17.78
C HIS A 415 -5.60 -7.48 -18.30
N PRO A 416 -6.06 -6.33 -18.86
CA PRO A 416 -5.15 -5.31 -19.38
C PRO A 416 -4.33 -4.61 -18.30
N ALA A 417 -4.80 -4.59 -17.06
CA ALA A 417 -4.09 -4.01 -15.91
C ALA A 417 -2.78 -4.73 -15.61
N VAL A 418 -2.70 -6.05 -15.84
CA VAL A 418 -1.47 -6.80 -15.62
C VAL A 418 -0.43 -6.39 -16.66
N PHE A 419 0.66 -5.77 -16.23
CA PHE A 419 1.75 -5.35 -17.11
C PHE A 419 3.01 -6.20 -16.96
N SER A 420 3.19 -6.85 -15.83
CA SER A 420 4.33 -7.72 -15.53
C SER A 420 3.92 -8.96 -14.75
N TRP A 421 4.51 -10.09 -15.11
CA TRP A 421 4.51 -11.33 -14.34
C TRP A 421 5.80 -11.41 -13.53
N VAL A 422 5.74 -11.75 -12.24
CA VAL A 422 6.89 -11.87 -11.35
C VAL A 422 7.04 -13.33 -10.92
N MET A 423 8.17 -13.95 -11.28
CA MET A 423 8.35 -15.39 -11.09
C MET A 423 8.75 -15.76 -9.67
N PHE A 424 9.72 -15.07 -9.11
CA PHE A 424 10.22 -15.34 -7.77
C PHE A 424 10.40 -14.03 -6.98
N ASN A 425 10.43 -14.15 -5.66
CA ASN A 425 10.72 -13.05 -4.74
C ASN A 425 11.94 -13.37 -3.89
N GLU A 426 12.93 -12.45 -3.86
CA GLU A 426 14.08 -12.46 -2.95
C GLU A 426 14.86 -13.77 -2.89
N THR A 427 14.81 -14.55 -3.98
CA THR A 427 15.41 -15.89 -4.06
C THR A 427 14.90 -16.90 -3.03
N TRP A 428 13.72 -16.66 -2.42
CA TRP A 428 13.12 -17.63 -1.51
C TRP A 428 12.87 -18.98 -2.21
N GLY A 429 13.26 -20.04 -1.53
CA GLY A 429 13.20 -21.40 -2.11
C GLY A 429 14.31 -21.72 -3.13
N LEU A 430 15.17 -20.75 -3.46
CA LEU A 430 16.19 -20.88 -4.51
C LEU A 430 17.64 -20.98 -3.96
N THR A 431 17.82 -20.85 -2.67
CA THR A 431 19.13 -20.84 -2.02
C THR A 431 19.34 -22.07 -1.15
N THR A 432 20.61 -22.42 -0.94
CA THR A 432 21.01 -23.47 -0.01
C THR A 432 21.81 -22.87 1.13
N LYS A 433 21.63 -23.38 2.36
CA LYS A 433 22.37 -22.95 3.54
C LYS A 433 23.38 -24.01 3.95
N SER A 434 24.62 -23.58 4.21
CA SER A 434 25.69 -24.41 4.80
C SER A 434 26.33 -23.62 5.95
N GLY A 435 25.93 -23.90 7.20
CA GLY A 435 26.21 -23.05 8.34
C GLY A 435 25.56 -21.68 8.15
N ASP A 436 26.32 -20.62 8.37
CA ASP A 436 25.86 -19.23 8.18
C ASP A 436 25.94 -18.75 6.73
N ARG A 437 26.45 -19.59 5.81
CA ARG A 437 26.59 -19.22 4.41
C ARG A 437 25.37 -19.66 3.61
N GLU A 438 24.73 -18.71 2.97
CA GLU A 438 23.66 -18.94 1.99
C GLU A 438 24.18 -18.76 0.57
N SER A 439 23.84 -19.67 -0.33
CA SER A 439 24.37 -19.71 -1.69
C SER A 439 23.23 -19.86 -2.70
N TYR A 440 23.23 -19.02 -3.74
CA TYR A 440 22.37 -19.11 -4.91
C TYR A 440 23.13 -19.88 -5.99
N LEU A 441 22.86 -21.18 -6.09
CA LEU A 441 23.64 -22.08 -6.93
C LEU A 441 23.30 -21.91 -8.43
N PRO A 442 24.27 -22.16 -9.35
CA PRO A 442 24.06 -22.06 -10.80
C PRO A 442 22.89 -22.90 -11.32
N GLU A 443 22.63 -24.07 -10.74
CA GLU A 443 21.51 -24.92 -11.11
C GLU A 443 20.15 -24.26 -10.85
N ALA A 444 20.02 -23.58 -9.71
CA ALA A 444 18.82 -22.79 -9.38
C ALA A 444 18.70 -21.57 -10.31
N GLN A 445 19.81 -20.88 -10.60
CA GLN A 445 19.85 -19.75 -11.54
C GLN A 445 19.40 -20.20 -12.94
N HIS A 446 19.85 -21.35 -13.45
CA HIS A 446 19.39 -21.91 -14.72
C HIS A 446 17.89 -22.22 -14.70
N LYS A 447 17.37 -22.71 -13.57
CA LYS A 447 15.92 -22.96 -13.42
C LYS A 447 15.13 -21.66 -13.47
N VAL A 448 15.56 -20.63 -12.77
CA VAL A 448 14.93 -19.30 -12.81
C VAL A 448 14.90 -18.75 -14.24
N ALA A 449 16.03 -18.78 -14.95
CA ALA A 449 16.07 -18.39 -16.38
C ALA A 449 15.14 -19.23 -17.26
N SER A 450 14.97 -20.52 -16.95
CA SER A 450 14.03 -21.38 -17.70
C SER A 450 12.58 -21.05 -17.40
N VAL A 451 12.24 -20.66 -16.17
CA VAL A 451 10.89 -20.20 -15.77
C VAL A 451 10.56 -18.86 -16.43
N TYR A 452 11.52 -17.93 -16.49
CA TYR A 452 11.36 -16.69 -17.25
C TYR A 452 11.01 -16.98 -18.72
N ARG A 453 11.79 -17.84 -19.41
CA ARG A 453 11.52 -18.21 -20.81
C ARG A 453 10.17 -18.91 -20.98
N LEU A 454 9.77 -19.75 -20.02
CA LEU A 454 8.45 -20.36 -20.00
C LEU A 454 7.35 -19.30 -19.94
N ALA A 455 7.43 -18.36 -19.00
CA ALA A 455 6.45 -17.28 -18.88
C ALA A 455 6.36 -16.47 -20.19
N LYS A 456 7.48 -16.10 -20.80
CA LYS A 456 7.53 -15.42 -22.10
C LYS A 456 6.91 -16.24 -23.24
N SER A 457 7.01 -17.57 -23.19
CA SER A 457 6.40 -18.46 -24.18
C SER A 457 4.88 -18.59 -24.01
N LEU A 458 4.39 -18.45 -22.78
CA LEU A 458 2.96 -18.45 -22.45
C LEU A 458 2.31 -17.10 -22.73
N ASP A 459 3.02 -16.01 -22.48
CA ASP A 459 2.56 -14.65 -22.74
C ASP A 459 3.73 -13.71 -23.13
N ALA A 460 3.83 -13.43 -24.41
CA ALA A 460 4.82 -12.48 -24.94
C ALA A 460 4.36 -11.01 -24.86
N THR A 461 3.14 -10.73 -24.41
CA THR A 461 2.54 -9.39 -24.44
C THR A 461 2.80 -8.56 -23.18
N ARG A 462 3.43 -9.16 -22.19
CA ARG A 462 3.77 -8.55 -20.90
C ARG A 462 5.26 -8.67 -20.61
N LEU A 463 5.73 -7.85 -19.69
CA LEU A 463 7.06 -8.00 -19.12
C LEU A 463 7.08 -9.18 -18.16
N VAL A 464 8.26 -9.77 -18.00
CA VAL A 464 8.49 -10.83 -17.02
C VAL A 464 9.70 -10.44 -16.17
N GLU A 465 9.51 -10.43 -14.86
CA GLU A 465 10.55 -10.31 -13.86
C GLU A 465 10.89 -11.71 -13.36
N ASP A 466 12.13 -12.14 -13.55
CA ASP A 466 12.58 -13.49 -13.21
C ASP A 466 12.60 -13.71 -11.69
N ASN A 467 13.03 -12.71 -10.95
CA ASN A 467 13.12 -12.67 -9.50
C ASN A 467 13.15 -11.23 -9.02
N SER A 468 12.33 -10.85 -8.06
CA SER A 468 12.41 -9.53 -7.44
C SER A 468 13.54 -9.55 -6.41
N VAL A 469 14.69 -8.98 -6.78
CA VAL A 469 15.97 -9.30 -6.13
C VAL A 469 16.29 -8.46 -4.92
N CYS A 470 16.89 -9.10 -3.90
CA CYS A 470 17.50 -8.45 -2.75
C CYS A 470 18.82 -9.13 -2.32
N CYS A 471 19.41 -8.55 -1.32
CA CYS A 471 20.33 -9.21 -0.42
C CYS A 471 21.62 -9.73 -1.10
N GLY A 472 22.07 -9.03 -2.15
CA GLY A 472 23.29 -9.33 -2.89
C GLY A 472 23.21 -10.49 -3.86
N ARG A 473 21.98 -10.95 -4.19
CA ARG A 473 21.71 -11.94 -5.25
C ARG A 473 21.08 -11.21 -6.42
N GLY A 474 21.36 -11.65 -7.65
CA GLY A 474 21.01 -10.92 -8.85
C GLY A 474 20.01 -11.64 -9.76
N HIS A 475 19.59 -10.89 -10.76
CA HIS A 475 18.79 -11.38 -11.88
C HIS A 475 19.55 -12.39 -12.75
N THR A 476 18.78 -13.24 -13.40
CA THR A 476 19.21 -14.03 -14.55
C THR A 476 18.72 -13.37 -15.85
N GLU A 477 17.85 -14.02 -16.62
CA GLU A 477 17.15 -13.40 -17.75
C GLU A 477 15.91 -12.68 -17.20
N THR A 478 15.77 -11.38 -17.49
CA THR A 478 14.67 -10.57 -17.01
C THR A 478 14.35 -9.40 -17.94
N ASP A 479 13.10 -8.92 -17.95
CA ASP A 479 12.69 -7.71 -18.66
C ASP A 479 12.83 -6.45 -17.81
N LEU A 480 13.01 -6.57 -16.48
CA LEU A 480 13.16 -5.47 -15.53
C LEU A 480 14.46 -5.65 -14.73
N ASN A 481 15.22 -4.58 -14.51
CA ASN A 481 16.25 -4.55 -13.47
C ASN A 481 15.63 -3.96 -12.21
N SER A 482 15.08 -4.84 -11.41
CA SER A 482 14.43 -4.49 -10.15
C SER A 482 15.36 -4.74 -8.96
N TRP A 483 15.15 -4.02 -7.87
CA TRP A 483 15.89 -4.29 -6.62
C TRP A 483 15.10 -3.85 -5.40
N HIS A 484 15.35 -4.52 -4.28
CA HIS A 484 14.86 -4.12 -2.95
C HIS A 484 15.96 -3.38 -2.20
N GLU A 485 15.60 -2.31 -1.51
CA GLU A 485 16.49 -1.60 -0.62
C GLU A 485 15.67 -0.87 0.46
N TYR A 486 16.01 -1.11 1.73
CA TYR A 486 15.33 -0.53 2.87
C TYR A 486 16.29 0.41 3.60
N LEU A 487 16.27 1.69 3.20
CA LEU A 487 17.16 2.71 3.71
C LEU A 487 16.38 3.80 4.45
N PRO A 488 16.97 4.37 5.52
CA PRO A 488 16.45 5.61 6.09
C PRO A 488 16.56 6.75 5.06
N GLY A 489 15.65 7.72 5.16
CA GLY A 489 15.49 8.78 4.16
C GLY A 489 16.77 9.52 3.77
N TRP A 490 17.69 9.75 4.73
CA TRP A 490 18.96 10.45 4.48
C TRP A 490 19.98 9.68 3.62
N ARG A 491 19.76 8.38 3.36
CA ARG A 491 20.66 7.57 2.52
C ARG A 491 20.19 7.45 1.07
N TRP A 492 18.94 7.78 0.78
CA TRP A 492 18.35 7.53 -0.54
C TRP A 492 19.03 8.32 -1.65
N GLU A 493 19.30 9.62 -1.47
CA GLU A 493 19.92 10.43 -2.54
C GLU A 493 21.28 9.85 -2.96
N SER A 494 22.15 9.50 -2.01
CA SER A 494 23.46 8.92 -2.33
C SER A 494 23.36 7.54 -2.97
N HIS A 495 22.38 6.74 -2.56
CA HIS A 495 22.14 5.41 -3.11
C HIS A 495 21.70 5.50 -4.58
N VAL A 496 20.66 6.28 -4.90
CA VAL A 496 20.15 6.38 -6.26
C VAL A 496 21.10 7.13 -7.20
N THR A 497 21.85 8.11 -6.70
CA THR A 497 22.94 8.76 -7.44
C THR A 497 23.96 7.72 -7.90
N ARG A 498 24.48 6.92 -6.96
CA ARG A 498 25.44 5.85 -7.29
C ARG A 498 24.90 4.89 -8.34
N LEU A 499 23.64 4.43 -8.18
CA LEU A 499 23.00 3.52 -9.13
C LEU A 499 22.85 4.17 -10.52
N SER A 500 22.40 5.42 -10.57
CA SER A 500 22.28 6.17 -11.81
C SER A 500 23.62 6.31 -12.55
N ASP A 501 24.70 6.57 -11.81
CA ASP A 501 26.02 6.81 -12.40
C ASP A 501 26.70 5.52 -12.86
N THR A 502 26.50 4.42 -12.14
CA THR A 502 27.26 3.19 -12.35
C THR A 502 26.54 2.15 -13.21
N THR A 503 25.20 2.15 -13.26
CA THR A 503 24.44 1.16 -14.01
C THR A 503 24.27 1.60 -15.47
N ARG A 504 24.69 0.76 -16.41
CA ARG A 504 24.58 0.98 -17.86
C ARG A 504 24.57 -0.36 -18.59
N ALA A 505 24.25 -0.36 -19.86
CA ALA A 505 24.33 -1.58 -20.68
C ALA A 505 25.71 -2.26 -20.52
N GLY A 506 25.71 -3.53 -20.25
CA GLY A 506 26.88 -4.34 -19.91
C GLY A 506 27.28 -4.36 -18.43
N SER A 507 26.67 -3.57 -17.55
CA SER A 507 26.92 -3.64 -16.12
C SER A 507 26.54 -4.98 -15.52
N ALA A 508 27.36 -5.48 -14.60
CA ALA A 508 27.09 -6.70 -13.83
C ALA A 508 26.26 -6.45 -12.57
N TRP A 509 26.06 -5.18 -12.19
CA TRP A 509 25.31 -4.85 -10.99
C TRP A 509 23.89 -5.45 -11.06
N ASN A 510 23.50 -6.13 -10.00
CA ASN A 510 22.20 -6.76 -9.83
C ASN A 510 21.93 -7.95 -10.78
N PHE A 511 22.98 -8.53 -11.38
CA PHE A 511 22.88 -9.70 -12.26
C PHE A 511 23.86 -10.80 -11.85
N GLU A 512 23.41 -12.04 -11.88
CA GLU A 512 24.26 -13.22 -11.76
C GLU A 512 25.10 -13.44 -13.03
N ALA A 513 26.33 -13.91 -12.89
CA ALA A 513 27.15 -14.23 -14.05
C ALA A 513 26.57 -15.43 -14.83
N PRO A 514 26.47 -15.41 -16.16
CA PRO A 514 27.06 -14.42 -17.09
C PRO A 514 26.12 -13.27 -17.49
N TYR A 515 24.96 -13.17 -16.86
CA TYR A 515 23.92 -12.18 -17.20
C TYR A 515 24.38 -10.74 -16.90
N ARG A 516 23.82 -9.80 -17.60
CA ARG A 516 24.18 -8.37 -17.46
C ARG A 516 23.03 -7.46 -17.85
N GLN A 517 23.10 -6.22 -17.37
CA GLN A 517 22.20 -5.14 -17.76
C GLN A 517 22.19 -4.97 -19.29
N GLY A 518 21.02 -4.97 -19.87
CA GLY A 518 20.74 -4.58 -21.25
C GLY A 518 19.92 -3.30 -21.32
N ARG A 519 18.70 -3.41 -21.86
CA ARG A 519 17.69 -2.34 -21.92
C ARG A 519 16.57 -2.48 -20.87
N GLN A 520 16.83 -3.21 -19.80
CA GLN A 520 15.86 -3.33 -18.72
C GLN A 520 15.62 -1.96 -18.05
N PRO A 521 14.35 -1.51 -17.89
CA PRO A 521 14.00 -0.41 -17.03
C PRO A 521 14.47 -0.69 -15.59
N MET A 522 15.01 0.34 -14.93
CA MET A 522 15.43 0.25 -13.55
C MET A 522 14.25 0.59 -12.61
N LEU A 523 13.80 -0.36 -11.82
CA LEU A 523 12.67 -0.22 -10.92
C LEU A 523 13.09 -0.61 -9.49
N ASN A 524 13.05 0.33 -8.53
CA ASN A 524 13.07 -0.11 -7.15
C ASN A 524 11.75 -0.84 -6.86
N SER A 525 11.81 -2.17 -6.62
CA SER A 525 10.64 -3.03 -6.48
C SER A 525 10.22 -3.31 -5.05
N GLU A 526 10.98 -2.82 -4.07
CA GLU A 526 10.57 -2.66 -2.69
C GLU A 526 11.46 -1.62 -2.00
N PHE A 527 10.83 -0.62 -1.37
CA PHE A 527 11.47 0.27 -0.41
C PHE A 527 10.47 0.64 0.70
N GLY A 528 10.97 1.19 1.78
CA GLY A 528 10.19 1.49 2.97
C GLY A 528 10.77 0.73 4.16
N ASN A 529 9.99 0.56 5.20
CA ASN A 529 10.49 -0.10 6.38
C ASN A 529 9.46 -1.03 7.03
N VAL A 530 9.79 -2.30 7.05
CA VAL A 530 8.96 -3.36 7.65
C VAL A 530 9.35 -3.70 9.08
N TRP A 531 10.51 -3.22 9.56
CA TRP A 531 11.12 -3.67 10.82
C TRP A 531 10.89 -2.73 12.01
N GLY A 532 10.55 -1.50 11.75
CA GLY A 532 10.25 -0.53 12.79
C GLY A 532 11.43 0.20 13.44
N TYR A 533 12.71 -0.15 13.16
CA TYR A 533 13.88 0.50 13.76
C TYR A 533 15.20 0.07 13.09
N GLU A 534 16.32 0.67 13.55
CA GLU A 534 17.70 0.41 13.16
C GLU A 534 17.99 0.30 11.66
N GLY A 535 18.54 1.37 11.13
CA GLY A 535 19.03 1.43 9.76
C GLY A 535 17.94 1.47 8.69
N SER A 536 16.67 1.42 9.09
CA SER A 536 15.54 1.53 8.22
C SER A 536 14.56 2.59 8.75
N THR A 537 13.61 2.99 7.95
CA THR A 537 12.65 4.02 8.32
C THR A 537 11.68 3.60 9.41
N GLY A 538 11.65 2.37 9.79
CA GLY A 538 10.94 1.74 10.91
C GLY A 538 9.51 2.13 11.08
N ASP A 539 9.35 3.28 11.46
CA ASP A 539 8.17 4.05 11.49
C ASP A 539 8.16 4.93 10.26
N VAL A 540 7.06 4.99 9.57
CA VAL A 540 6.99 5.79 8.35
C VAL A 540 6.92 7.25 8.71
N ASP A 541 7.93 7.94 8.31
CA ASP A 541 7.91 9.40 8.30
C ASP A 541 7.52 9.90 6.91
N TRP A 542 6.25 10.16 6.71
CA TRP A 542 5.71 10.60 5.43
C TRP A 542 6.20 11.99 5.02
N SER A 543 6.40 12.88 6.01
CA SER A 543 6.78 14.27 5.75
C SER A 543 8.24 14.45 5.40
N TRP A 544 9.13 13.57 5.91
CA TRP A 544 10.58 13.72 5.76
C TRP A 544 11.24 12.51 5.11
N ASP A 545 11.25 11.33 5.72
CA ASP A 545 11.95 10.16 5.20
C ASP A 545 11.36 9.68 3.87
N TYR A 546 10.05 9.51 3.82
CA TYR A 546 9.37 9.14 2.61
C TYR A 546 9.49 10.24 1.54
N HIS A 547 9.28 11.49 1.92
CA HIS A 547 9.41 12.65 1.04
C HIS A 547 10.82 12.73 0.41
N ARG A 548 11.88 12.52 1.22
CA ARG A 548 13.26 12.48 0.71
C ARG A 548 13.50 11.34 -0.26
N ALA A 549 12.96 10.16 0.00
CA ALA A 549 13.05 9.03 -0.93
C ALA A 549 12.38 9.36 -2.27
N ILE A 550 11.17 9.94 -2.23
CA ILE A 550 10.47 10.37 -3.44
C ILE A 550 11.26 11.45 -4.19
N ASP A 551 11.76 12.47 -3.50
CA ASP A 551 12.60 13.49 -4.10
C ASP A 551 13.83 12.90 -4.80
N ALA A 552 14.50 11.91 -4.17
CA ALA A 552 15.64 11.24 -4.76
C ALA A 552 15.27 10.49 -6.06
N PHE A 553 14.18 9.72 -6.06
CA PHE A 553 13.70 9.07 -7.28
C PHE A 553 13.36 10.09 -8.38
N ARG A 554 12.75 11.21 -8.02
CA ARG A 554 12.32 12.25 -8.99
C ARG A 554 13.48 13.07 -9.57
N ARG A 555 14.60 13.20 -8.83
CA ARG A 555 15.81 13.85 -9.35
C ARG A 555 16.64 12.97 -10.29
N HIS A 556 16.37 11.64 -10.30
CA HIS A 556 17.13 10.68 -11.10
C HIS A 556 16.28 10.01 -12.18
N PRO A 557 16.06 10.68 -13.33
CA PRO A 557 15.13 10.21 -14.37
C PRO A 557 15.55 8.91 -15.06
N LYS A 558 16.72 8.36 -14.75
CA LYS A 558 17.14 7.03 -15.20
C LYS A 558 16.37 5.92 -14.51
N LEU A 559 15.85 6.17 -13.32
CA LEU A 559 14.97 5.24 -12.60
C LEU A 559 13.56 5.37 -13.17
N SER A 560 13.00 4.25 -13.61
CA SER A 560 11.67 4.22 -14.25
C SER A 560 10.51 4.19 -13.24
N GLY A 561 10.81 4.14 -11.95
CA GLY A 561 9.79 4.13 -10.90
C GLY A 561 10.27 3.53 -9.59
N TRP A 562 9.32 3.40 -8.69
CA TRP A 562 9.48 2.84 -7.37
C TRP A 562 8.23 2.07 -6.93
N LEU A 563 8.41 1.19 -5.96
CA LEU A 563 7.36 0.44 -5.30
C LEU A 563 7.58 0.49 -3.79
N TYR A 564 6.63 1.10 -3.10
CA TYR A 564 6.68 1.26 -1.65
C TYR A 564 6.10 0.04 -0.93
N THR A 565 6.78 -0.43 0.09
CA THR A 565 6.30 -1.44 1.02
C THR A 565 5.75 -0.74 2.25
N GLU A 566 4.36 -0.57 2.44
CA GLU A 566 3.40 -1.28 1.63
C GLU A 566 2.07 -0.52 1.46
N HIS A 567 1.11 -1.13 0.76
CA HIS A 567 -0.20 -0.51 0.51
C HIS A 567 -0.99 -0.31 1.81
N HIS A 568 -1.12 -1.34 2.62
CA HIS A 568 -1.75 -1.28 3.93
C HIS A 568 -0.98 -2.16 4.92
N ASP A 569 -1.07 -1.83 6.20
CA ASP A 569 -0.49 -2.64 7.25
C ASP A 569 -0.96 -4.11 7.17
N VAL A 570 -0.08 -5.00 7.54
CA VAL A 570 -0.39 -6.41 7.81
C VAL A 570 0.15 -6.78 9.19
N ILE A 571 -0.05 -8.02 9.60
CA ILE A 571 0.47 -8.51 10.88
C ILE A 571 2.00 -8.37 10.90
N ASN A 572 2.52 -7.66 11.90
CA ASN A 572 3.94 -7.38 12.11
C ASN A 572 4.64 -6.49 11.07
N GLU A 573 3.93 -5.95 10.10
CA GLU A 573 4.43 -4.93 9.17
C GLU A 573 3.48 -3.73 9.24
N TRP A 574 3.98 -2.57 9.74
CA TRP A 574 3.16 -1.43 10.15
C TRP A 574 3.51 -0.15 9.40
N ASN A 575 4.06 -0.30 8.22
CA ASN A 575 4.51 0.77 7.35
C ASN A 575 3.58 1.03 6.16
N GLY A 576 2.38 0.45 6.15
CA GLY A 576 1.38 0.70 5.12
C GLY A 576 0.92 2.15 5.03
N TYR A 577 0.48 2.59 3.85
CA TYR A 577 -0.22 3.87 3.70
C TYR A 577 -1.54 3.91 4.48
N TRP A 578 -2.15 2.76 4.68
CA TRP A 578 -3.40 2.56 5.43
C TRP A 578 -3.13 1.60 6.59
N ARG A 579 -3.84 1.79 7.69
CA ARG A 579 -3.77 0.84 8.81
C ARG A 579 -4.32 -0.54 8.41
N PHE A 580 -4.10 -1.52 9.25
CA PHE A 580 -4.58 -2.90 9.04
C PHE A 580 -6.10 -2.96 8.85
N ASP A 581 -6.87 -2.10 9.52
CA ASP A 581 -8.32 -1.97 9.38
C ASP A 581 -8.75 -1.06 8.21
N ARG A 582 -7.80 -0.60 7.38
CA ARG A 582 -7.98 0.32 6.24
C ARG A 582 -8.36 1.75 6.64
N SER A 583 -8.26 2.11 7.89
CA SER A 583 -8.37 3.50 8.29
C SER A 583 -7.15 4.31 7.84
N TRP A 584 -7.34 5.62 7.66
CA TRP A 584 -6.28 6.53 7.21
C TRP A 584 -5.22 6.77 8.29
N LYS A 585 -3.97 6.81 7.89
CA LYS A 585 -2.88 7.31 8.73
C LYS A 585 -2.68 8.79 8.53
N GLU A 586 -2.38 9.51 9.60
CA GLU A 586 -2.08 10.91 9.54
C GLU A 586 -0.64 11.14 9.05
N THR A 587 -0.48 11.94 8.01
CA THR A 587 0.82 12.13 7.35
C THR A 587 1.54 13.40 7.78
N GLY A 588 0.86 14.35 8.41
CA GLY A 588 1.39 15.65 8.81
C GLY A 588 1.68 16.62 7.67
N LEU A 589 1.56 16.21 6.41
CA LEU A 589 1.85 17.06 5.25
C LEU A 589 0.97 18.30 5.20
N GLY A 590 -0.34 18.13 5.44
CA GLY A 590 -1.31 19.23 5.48
C GLY A 590 -1.08 20.26 6.59
N ASP A 591 -0.44 19.85 7.66
CA ASP A 591 -0.06 20.73 8.75
C ASP A 591 1.16 21.62 8.44
N ILE A 592 2.00 21.17 7.49
CA ILE A 592 3.17 21.90 7.02
C ILE A 592 2.79 22.78 5.84
N VAL A 593 2.09 22.23 4.84
CA VAL A 593 1.62 22.95 3.66
C VAL A 593 0.12 22.75 3.53
N ASP A 594 -0.63 23.82 3.62
CA ASP A 594 -2.09 23.80 3.60
C ASP A 594 -2.65 23.05 2.38
N GLY A 595 -3.43 22.00 2.64
CA GLY A 595 -4.03 21.13 1.63
C GLY A 595 -3.05 20.15 0.93
N MET A 596 -1.81 20.00 1.39
CA MET A 596 -0.87 18.99 0.87
C MET A 596 -1.25 17.59 1.38
N THR A 597 -1.12 16.62 0.51
CA THR A 597 -1.39 15.19 0.78
C THR A 597 -0.32 14.32 0.12
N LEU A 598 -0.35 13.00 0.35
CA LEU A 598 0.51 12.05 -0.36
C LEU A 598 0.37 12.15 -1.89
N ARG A 599 -0.81 12.54 -2.38
CA ARG A 599 -1.03 12.74 -3.81
C ARG A 599 -0.13 13.81 -4.44
N ASP A 600 0.28 14.80 -3.65
CA ASP A 600 1.23 15.82 -4.12
C ASP A 600 2.64 15.24 -4.30
N LEU A 601 3.04 14.30 -3.44
CA LEU A 601 4.31 13.56 -3.58
C LEU A 601 4.28 12.57 -4.77
N HIS A 602 3.11 12.11 -5.17
CA HIS A 602 2.90 11.21 -6.30
C HIS A 602 2.46 11.94 -7.58
N SER A 603 2.49 13.26 -7.61
CA SER A 603 2.09 14.02 -8.81
C SER A 603 3.00 13.71 -10.02
N PRO A 604 2.45 13.47 -11.21
CA PRO A 604 3.27 13.34 -12.42
C PRO A 604 4.02 14.65 -12.78
N LEU A 605 3.49 15.79 -12.33
CA LEU A 605 4.12 17.11 -12.46
C LEU A 605 4.72 17.50 -11.11
N TYR A 606 6.01 17.25 -10.93
CA TYR A 606 6.67 17.34 -9.64
C TYR A 606 7.77 18.42 -9.66
N ILE A 607 7.78 19.25 -8.64
CA ILE A 607 8.91 20.14 -8.32
C ILE A 607 9.52 19.67 -7.01
N ALA A 608 10.74 19.15 -7.04
CA ALA A 608 11.54 18.95 -5.84
C ALA A 608 12.09 20.29 -5.38
N VAL A 609 11.98 20.56 -4.09
CA VAL A 609 12.28 21.88 -3.50
C VAL A 609 13.37 21.74 -2.45
N GLY A 610 14.41 22.56 -2.58
CA GLY A 610 15.52 22.59 -1.64
C GLY A 610 16.56 21.51 -1.90
N ASP A 611 17.46 21.40 -0.94
CA ASP A 611 18.51 20.38 -0.95
C ASP A 611 17.90 18.98 -0.70
N PRO A 612 18.61 17.90 -1.07
CA PRO A 612 18.14 16.53 -0.76
C PRO A 612 17.84 16.29 0.73
N GLU A 613 18.40 17.10 1.63
CA GLU A 613 18.17 17.01 3.06
C GLU A 613 16.78 17.52 3.52
N LEU A 614 16.01 18.20 2.66
CA LEU A 614 14.75 18.90 2.99
C LEU A 614 14.86 19.88 4.16
N SER A 615 16.03 20.11 4.64
CA SER A 615 16.34 20.98 5.76
C SER A 615 17.77 21.51 5.61
N ARG A 616 17.94 22.79 5.83
CA ARG A 616 19.26 23.40 5.92
C ARG A 616 19.31 24.38 7.08
N ARG A 617 20.50 24.79 7.44
CA ARG A 617 20.74 25.79 8.50
C ARG A 617 21.13 27.11 7.86
N ALA A 618 20.72 28.21 8.47
CA ALA A 618 21.08 29.56 8.04
C ALA A 618 21.22 30.49 9.26
N GLN A 619 21.87 31.65 9.03
CA GLN A 619 21.98 32.71 10.03
C GLN A 619 20.80 33.69 9.93
N PRO A 620 20.45 34.41 11.00
CA PRO A 620 19.45 35.48 10.93
C PRO A 620 19.80 36.50 9.84
N GLY A 621 18.80 36.88 9.04
CA GLY A 621 18.95 37.84 7.95
C GLY A 621 19.71 37.30 6.70
N GLU A 622 20.19 36.08 6.68
CA GLU A 622 20.88 35.48 5.55
C GLU A 622 19.94 35.35 4.35
N SER A 623 20.47 35.65 3.14
CA SER A 623 19.77 35.35 1.90
C SER A 623 20.23 34.01 1.35
N VAL A 624 19.28 33.08 1.23
CA VAL A 624 19.52 31.68 0.86
C VAL A 624 18.92 31.41 -0.51
N ASP A 625 19.68 30.76 -1.38
CA ASP A 625 19.17 30.24 -2.65
C ASP A 625 18.63 28.80 -2.43
N ILE A 626 17.33 28.61 -2.65
CA ILE A 626 16.62 27.34 -2.53
C ILE A 626 16.59 26.67 -3.90
N PRO A 627 17.30 25.56 -4.11
CA PRO A 627 17.31 24.84 -5.37
C PRO A 627 15.91 24.34 -5.73
N LEU A 628 15.63 24.24 -7.03
CA LEU A 628 14.43 23.64 -7.57
C LEU A 628 14.79 22.67 -8.68
N TYR A 629 14.08 21.56 -8.74
CA TYR A 629 14.22 20.57 -9.79
C TYR A 629 12.85 20.16 -10.33
N ALA A 630 12.63 20.37 -11.62
CA ALA A 630 11.41 19.93 -12.30
C ALA A 630 11.55 18.47 -12.74
N SER A 631 10.57 17.66 -12.40
CA SER A 631 10.42 16.27 -12.84
C SER A 631 9.01 16.10 -13.39
N PHE A 632 8.80 16.51 -14.65
CA PHE A 632 7.50 16.50 -15.32
C PHE A 632 7.36 15.23 -16.16
N LEU A 633 7.03 14.12 -15.51
CA LEU A 633 6.90 12.81 -16.15
C LEU A 633 5.46 12.60 -16.66
N SER A 634 5.06 13.48 -17.56
CA SER A 634 3.76 13.49 -18.24
C SER A 634 3.93 13.87 -19.70
N GLY A 635 3.20 13.19 -20.58
CA GLY A 635 3.11 13.52 -22.01
C GLY A 635 2.09 14.62 -22.36
N SER A 636 1.42 15.21 -21.35
CA SER A 636 0.37 16.18 -21.59
C SER A 636 0.91 17.45 -22.26
N SER A 637 0.26 17.90 -23.31
CA SER A 637 0.49 19.20 -23.95
C SER A 637 -0.50 20.28 -23.52
N ALA A 638 -1.36 20.00 -22.55
CA ALA A 638 -2.46 20.87 -22.15
C ALA A 638 -2.02 22.17 -21.43
N PHE A 639 -0.75 22.24 -20.98
CA PHE A 639 -0.26 23.31 -20.11
C PHE A 639 0.52 24.43 -20.87
N GLY A 640 0.61 24.36 -22.19
CA GLY A 640 1.41 25.30 -22.98
C GLY A 640 2.90 25.10 -22.73
N ASP A 641 3.67 26.20 -22.67
CA ASP A 641 5.15 26.22 -22.50
C ASP A 641 5.61 26.58 -21.09
N SER A 642 4.68 26.91 -20.19
CA SER A 642 5.00 27.34 -18.83
C SER A 642 3.88 27.06 -17.83
N LEU A 643 4.28 26.81 -16.59
CA LEU A 643 3.43 26.70 -15.40
C LEU A 643 3.73 27.87 -14.46
N VAL A 644 2.86 28.08 -13.47
CA VAL A 644 3.07 29.09 -12.43
C VAL A 644 3.57 28.39 -11.17
N LEU A 645 4.73 28.84 -10.67
CA LEU A 645 5.24 28.45 -9.36
C LEU A 645 4.95 29.59 -8.38
N ARG A 646 4.23 29.26 -7.30
CA ARG A 646 4.00 30.15 -6.17
C ARG A 646 4.69 29.58 -4.95
N ALA A 647 5.56 30.36 -4.32
CA ALA A 647 6.21 30.02 -3.06
C ALA A 647 5.74 30.95 -1.96
N ASP A 648 5.13 30.37 -0.93
CA ASP A 648 4.75 31.06 0.30
C ASP A 648 5.78 30.70 1.38
N VAL A 649 6.52 31.69 1.84
CA VAL A 649 7.55 31.51 2.86
C VAL A 649 7.02 32.02 4.18
N TYR A 650 7.02 31.17 5.19
CA TYR A 650 6.62 31.55 6.54
C TYR A 650 7.54 30.94 7.58
N ALA A 651 7.57 31.50 8.76
CA ALA A 651 8.42 31.08 9.87
C ALA A 651 7.65 30.93 11.17
N TRP A 652 8.02 29.92 11.95
CA TRP A 652 7.68 29.83 13.37
C TRP A 652 8.85 30.34 14.19
N ASN A 653 8.61 31.36 15.03
CA ASN A 653 9.65 31.91 15.89
C ASN A 653 9.65 31.27 17.30
N THR A 654 10.60 31.65 18.13
CA THR A 654 10.75 31.11 19.49
C THR A 654 9.66 31.56 20.49
N LEU A 655 8.71 32.40 20.06
CA LEU A 655 7.51 32.79 20.79
C LEU A 655 6.29 31.98 20.33
N GLY A 656 6.49 30.99 19.42
CA GLY A 656 5.45 30.17 18.83
C GLY A 656 4.51 30.96 17.91
N GLU A 657 4.97 32.06 17.32
CA GLU A 657 4.21 32.82 16.33
C GLU A 657 4.57 32.42 14.91
N ARG A 658 3.55 32.25 14.06
CA ARG A 658 3.74 32.11 12.62
C ARG A 658 3.77 33.47 11.95
N ARG A 659 4.84 33.78 11.24
CA ARG A 659 5.02 35.01 10.48
C ARG A 659 5.23 34.74 9.01
N THR A 660 4.52 35.47 8.14
CA THR A 660 4.79 35.42 6.68
C THR A 660 6.06 36.21 6.40
N CYS A 661 7.00 35.59 5.71
CA CYS A 661 8.29 36.19 5.36
C CYS A 661 8.27 36.74 3.93
N ALA A 662 7.72 35.95 2.97
CA ALA A 662 7.65 36.35 1.55
C ALA A 662 6.58 35.53 0.82
N THR A 663 6.09 36.10 -0.30
CA THR A 663 5.36 35.36 -1.33
C THR A 663 6.05 35.64 -2.67
N ILE A 664 6.51 34.58 -3.35
CA ILE A 664 7.22 34.68 -4.62
C ILE A 664 6.37 33.98 -5.69
N VAL A 665 6.10 34.69 -6.79
CA VAL A 665 5.35 34.11 -7.92
C VAL A 665 6.19 34.25 -9.19
N ARG A 666 6.38 33.15 -9.91
CA ARG A 666 7.10 33.17 -11.18
C ARG A 666 6.60 32.12 -12.15
N ARG A 667 6.87 32.31 -13.45
CA ARG A 667 6.68 31.28 -14.46
C ARG A 667 7.89 30.34 -14.45
N VAL A 668 7.62 29.04 -14.59
CA VAL A 668 8.64 28.00 -14.79
C VAL A 668 8.39 27.32 -16.13
N PRO A 669 9.45 26.98 -16.89
CA PRO A 669 9.27 26.34 -18.19
C PRO A 669 8.60 24.98 -18.02
N TYR A 670 7.73 24.64 -18.94
CA TYR A 670 7.10 23.35 -19.06
C TYR A 670 7.35 22.75 -20.44
N ARG A 671 7.73 21.50 -20.45
CA ARG A 671 7.73 20.63 -21.64
C ARG A 671 7.36 19.22 -21.18
N PRO A 672 6.57 18.47 -21.96
CA PRO A 672 6.36 17.05 -21.69
C PRO A 672 7.69 16.32 -21.45
N TRP A 673 7.73 15.46 -20.48
CA TRP A 673 8.89 14.63 -20.09
C TRP A 673 10.13 15.41 -19.66
N MET A 674 9.96 16.64 -19.21
CA MET A 674 11.06 17.49 -18.77
C MET A 674 11.58 17.03 -17.41
N SER A 675 12.90 16.83 -17.32
CA SER A 675 13.63 16.56 -16.09
C SER A 675 14.86 17.46 -16.05
N ALA A 676 14.84 18.50 -15.21
CA ALA A 676 15.89 19.53 -15.21
C ALA A 676 15.91 20.38 -13.94
N ALA A 677 17.10 20.85 -13.57
CA ALA A 677 17.24 21.92 -12.59
C ALA A 677 16.61 23.22 -13.09
N LEU A 678 15.93 23.93 -12.20
CA LEU A 678 15.38 25.26 -12.45
C LEU A 678 16.21 26.34 -11.74
N ALA A 679 16.02 27.61 -12.12
CA ALA A 679 16.60 28.71 -11.36
C ALA A 679 16.13 28.65 -9.90
N PRO A 680 17.01 28.85 -8.90
CA PRO A 680 16.64 28.75 -7.48
C PRO A 680 15.67 29.86 -7.05
N LEU A 681 15.01 29.66 -5.92
CA LEU A 681 14.29 30.72 -5.21
C LEU A 681 15.25 31.40 -4.24
N ARG A 682 15.39 32.73 -4.33
CA ARG A 682 16.15 33.49 -3.37
C ARG A 682 15.25 33.96 -2.25
N VAL A 683 15.56 33.55 -1.03
CA VAL A 683 14.75 33.84 0.17
C VAL A 683 15.64 34.47 1.24
N THR A 684 15.22 35.59 1.80
CA THR A 684 15.89 36.20 2.96
C THR A 684 15.26 35.67 4.25
N MET A 685 16.10 35.13 5.11
CA MET A 685 15.70 34.56 6.40
C MET A 685 15.27 35.65 7.39
N PRO A 686 14.40 35.33 8.38
CA PRO A 686 14.11 36.22 9.50
C PRO A 686 15.36 36.65 10.29
N ASP A 687 15.29 37.80 10.94
CA ASP A 687 16.36 38.31 11.82
C ASP A 687 16.39 37.68 13.23
N GLU A 688 15.63 36.59 13.42
CA GLU A 688 15.49 35.90 14.70
C GLU A 688 15.51 34.39 14.49
N PRO A 689 15.93 33.61 15.50
CA PRO A 689 15.89 32.15 15.47
C PRO A 689 14.48 31.67 15.16
N SER A 690 14.36 30.81 14.16
CA SER A 690 13.07 30.35 13.67
C SER A 690 13.18 29.08 12.84
N VAL A 691 12.04 28.40 12.66
CA VAL A 691 11.87 27.35 11.66
C VAL A 691 11.13 27.94 10.48
N VAL A 692 11.79 28.06 9.34
CA VAL A 692 11.24 28.63 8.10
C VAL A 692 10.77 27.50 7.21
N ILE A 693 9.55 27.58 6.71
CA ILE A 693 8.98 26.71 5.70
C ILE A 693 8.89 27.46 4.38
N VAL A 694 9.47 26.87 3.33
CA VAL A 694 9.33 27.35 1.96
C VAL A 694 8.35 26.42 1.26
N ALA A 695 7.07 26.76 1.31
CA ALA A 695 5.98 26.00 0.73
C ALA A 695 5.76 26.43 -0.73
N VAL A 696 5.78 25.48 -1.67
CA VAL A 696 5.56 25.77 -3.09
C VAL A 696 4.28 25.12 -3.60
N ARG A 697 3.62 25.81 -4.55
CA ARG A 697 2.51 25.28 -5.33
C ARG A 697 2.84 25.46 -6.80
N LEU A 698 2.68 24.38 -7.56
CA LEU A 698 2.70 24.39 -9.02
C LEU A 698 1.27 24.50 -9.52
N GLU A 699 0.98 25.53 -10.31
CA GLU A 699 -0.35 25.85 -10.79
C GLU A 699 -0.36 25.89 -12.33
N ASP A 700 -1.50 25.56 -12.95
CA ASP A 700 -1.73 25.81 -14.35
C ASP A 700 -2.09 27.29 -14.61
N ALA A 701 -2.32 27.65 -15.86
CA ALA A 701 -2.68 29.03 -16.25
C ALA A 701 -4.04 29.48 -15.70
N ALA A 702 -4.90 28.55 -15.29
CA ALA A 702 -6.21 28.82 -14.69
C ALA A 702 -6.12 28.94 -13.16
N GLY A 703 -4.96 28.68 -12.55
CA GLY A 703 -4.76 28.68 -11.10
C GLY A 703 -5.12 27.35 -10.44
N THR A 704 -5.32 26.29 -11.22
CA THR A 704 -5.52 24.95 -10.66
C THR A 704 -4.22 24.43 -10.08
N VAL A 705 -4.22 24.04 -8.81
CA VAL A 705 -3.05 23.47 -8.15
C VAL A 705 -2.79 22.05 -8.66
N LEU A 706 -1.62 21.85 -9.27
CA LEU A 706 -1.17 20.59 -9.85
C LEU A 706 -0.30 19.78 -8.87
N GLN A 707 0.43 20.47 -7.99
CA GLN A 707 1.31 19.86 -7.02
C GLN A 707 1.65 20.86 -5.91
N ARG A 708 1.85 20.34 -4.69
CA ARG A 708 2.41 21.07 -3.55
C ARG A 708 3.67 20.37 -3.08
N ASN A 709 4.63 21.17 -2.60
CA ASN A 709 5.84 20.65 -2.00
C ASN A 709 6.44 21.67 -1.02
N PHE A 710 7.47 21.28 -0.29
CA PHE A 710 8.14 22.19 0.63
C PHE A 710 9.60 21.80 0.87
N THR A 711 10.33 22.74 1.39
CA THR A 711 11.59 22.54 2.10
C THR A 711 11.62 23.45 3.33
N THR A 712 12.61 23.26 4.19
CA THR A 712 12.71 23.98 5.45
C THR A 712 14.10 24.56 5.67
N VAL A 713 14.17 25.64 6.45
CA VAL A 713 15.42 26.24 6.89
C VAL A 713 15.33 26.50 8.39
N ILE A 714 16.30 26.00 9.14
CA ILE A 714 16.46 26.28 10.56
C ILE A 714 17.37 27.49 10.70
N VAL A 715 16.80 28.62 11.11
CA VAL A 715 17.55 29.84 11.40
C VAL A 715 18.09 29.72 12.82
N GLU A 716 19.41 29.63 12.92
CA GLU A 716 20.11 29.44 14.18
C GLU A 716 20.23 30.76 14.96
N GLY A 717 20.41 30.68 16.25
CA GLY A 717 20.65 31.83 17.13
C GLY A 717 20.13 31.63 18.54
N GLU A 718 20.43 32.60 19.40
CA GLU A 718 19.97 32.58 20.78
C GLU A 718 18.63 33.31 20.91
N PRO A 719 17.63 32.71 21.57
CA PRO A 719 16.35 33.36 21.79
C PRO A 719 16.46 34.57 22.69
N ARG A 720 15.86 35.70 22.32
CA ARG A 720 15.89 36.96 23.09
C ARG A 720 15.12 36.84 24.40
N ALA A 721 15.56 37.53 25.44
CA ALA A 721 14.87 37.64 26.71
C ALA A 721 13.74 38.69 26.70
N GLU A 722 13.75 39.61 25.72
CA GLU A 722 12.71 40.61 25.47
C GLU A 722 12.35 40.56 23.99
N ALA A 723 11.07 40.68 23.69
CA ALA A 723 10.55 40.63 22.33
C ALA A 723 9.25 41.42 22.18
N THR A 724 8.83 41.58 20.93
CA THR A 724 7.53 42.17 20.62
C THR A 724 6.70 41.14 19.86
N LEU A 725 5.49 40.85 20.34
CA LEU A 725 4.53 39.96 19.68
C LEU A 725 3.97 40.58 18.41
N ALA A 726 3.33 39.78 17.58
CA ALA A 726 2.72 40.26 16.33
C ALA A 726 1.62 41.31 16.54
N ASP A 727 0.97 41.33 17.69
CA ASP A 727 -0.03 42.31 18.06
C ASP A 727 0.57 43.61 18.60
N GLY A 728 1.90 43.73 18.64
CA GLY A 728 2.64 44.88 19.16
C GLY A 728 2.91 44.85 20.67
N SER A 729 2.42 43.85 21.39
CA SER A 729 2.65 43.71 22.83
C SER A 729 4.12 43.43 23.14
N ARG A 730 4.73 44.18 24.04
CA ARG A 730 6.08 43.89 24.53
C ARG A 730 6.03 42.77 25.56
N VAL A 731 6.97 41.82 25.48
CA VAL A 731 7.05 40.69 26.40
C VAL A 731 8.46 40.52 26.97
N ARG A 732 8.51 40.14 28.24
CA ARG A 732 9.68 39.56 28.89
C ARG A 732 9.53 38.05 28.87
N VAL A 733 10.56 37.34 28.52
CA VAL A 733 10.51 35.89 28.24
C VAL A 733 11.36 35.13 29.26
N ALA A 734 10.76 34.12 29.88
CA ALA A 734 11.48 33.16 30.75
C ALA A 734 11.27 31.75 30.22
N ARG A 735 12.35 30.96 30.07
CA ARG A 735 12.36 29.63 29.50
C ARG A 735 13.07 28.65 30.40
N VAL A 736 12.71 27.36 30.25
CA VAL A 736 13.41 26.22 30.82
C VAL A 736 13.46 25.10 29.77
N GLY A 737 14.49 24.29 29.76
CA GLY A 737 14.57 23.13 28.84
C GLY A 737 13.45 22.13 29.08
N ALA A 738 13.04 21.39 28.07
CA ALA A 738 11.97 20.39 28.15
C ALA A 738 12.22 19.34 29.24
N THR A 739 13.48 18.95 29.46
CA THR A 739 13.87 17.96 30.47
C THR A 739 14.27 18.57 31.83
N ALA A 740 14.24 19.91 31.99
CA ALA A 740 14.52 20.60 33.25
C ALA A 740 13.35 20.49 34.24
N VAL A 741 12.80 19.29 34.35
CA VAL A 741 11.71 18.93 35.25
C VAL A 741 12.23 18.89 36.66
N ARG A 742 11.57 19.58 37.58
CA ARG A 742 11.92 19.58 39.02
C ARG A 742 11.38 18.32 39.71
N ASP A 743 10.17 17.94 39.37
CA ASP A 743 9.45 16.82 39.97
C ASP A 743 8.57 16.16 38.92
N ALA A 744 8.52 14.85 38.95
CA ALA A 744 7.73 14.09 38.01
C ALA A 744 7.37 12.71 38.57
N HIS A 745 6.18 12.24 38.23
CA HIS A 745 5.73 10.89 38.55
C HIS A 745 4.82 10.38 37.44
N TRP A 746 5.07 9.16 36.97
CA TRP A 746 4.27 8.53 35.90
C TRP A 746 3.95 7.08 36.23
N SER A 747 2.71 6.68 35.98
CA SER A 747 2.20 5.34 36.36
C SER A 747 2.80 4.19 35.56
N LEU A 748 3.29 4.45 34.33
CA LEU A 748 3.88 3.42 33.48
C LEU A 748 5.37 3.59 33.27
N LYS A 749 5.80 4.70 32.66
CA LYS A 749 7.23 4.96 32.38
C LYS A 749 7.50 6.45 32.18
N GLN A 750 8.71 6.87 32.52
CA GLN A 750 9.27 8.18 32.22
C GLN A 750 10.64 8.02 31.56
N TRP A 751 10.90 8.79 30.47
CA TRP A 751 12.21 8.77 29.81
C TRP A 751 12.48 10.03 28.98
N ASN A 752 13.77 10.31 28.76
CA ASN A 752 14.24 11.38 27.91
C ASN A 752 14.56 10.86 26.53
N VAL A 753 14.43 11.71 25.52
CA VAL A 753 14.81 11.41 24.14
C VAL A 753 15.98 12.30 23.74
N LEU A 754 17.05 11.69 23.19
CA LEU A 754 18.26 12.39 22.74
C LEU A 754 18.80 13.41 23.77
N GLY A 755 18.97 12.96 25.01
CA GLY A 755 19.41 13.78 26.14
C GLY A 755 18.31 14.66 26.67
N ASP A 756 18.41 15.95 26.47
CA ASP A 756 17.52 16.96 27.01
C ASP A 756 16.55 17.59 26.01
N ARG A 757 16.36 16.96 24.83
CA ARG A 757 15.55 17.55 23.77
C ARG A 757 14.06 17.32 23.91
N LYS A 758 13.66 16.19 24.51
CA LYS A 758 12.26 15.81 24.72
C LYS A 758 12.11 15.00 26.00
N MET A 759 11.00 15.18 26.73
CA MET A 759 10.64 14.41 27.92
C MET A 759 9.34 13.65 27.66
N ASN A 760 9.34 12.35 27.93
CA ASN A 760 8.16 11.48 27.78
C ASN A 760 7.71 10.93 29.14
N GLY A 761 6.38 10.91 29.36
CA GLY A 761 5.72 10.24 30.48
C GLY A 761 4.51 9.46 29.96
N ALA A 762 4.45 8.17 30.24
CA ALA A 762 3.37 7.29 29.81
C ALA A 762 2.42 6.94 30.96
N GLY A 763 1.13 6.84 30.67
CA GLY A 763 0.06 6.62 31.65
C GLY A 763 -0.44 7.90 32.26
N SER A 764 -1.02 7.84 33.48
CA SER A 764 -1.33 9.01 34.30
C SER A 764 -0.10 9.48 35.05
N GLY A 765 -0.05 10.76 35.36
CA GLY A 765 1.08 11.34 36.09
C GLY A 765 1.26 12.83 35.87
N PHE A 766 2.44 13.34 36.13
CA PHE A 766 2.71 14.77 35.97
C PHE A 766 4.18 15.09 35.70
N PHE A 767 4.39 16.27 35.09
CA PHE A 767 5.66 17.00 35.04
C PHE A 767 5.49 18.32 35.76
N GLU A 768 6.44 18.69 36.59
CA GLU A 768 6.50 19.96 37.28
C GLU A 768 7.75 20.75 36.93
N TYR A 769 7.58 21.96 36.38
CA TYR A 769 8.63 22.88 36.00
C TYR A 769 8.72 24.02 37.00
N ARG A 770 9.95 24.51 37.23
CA ARG A 770 10.17 25.73 38.00
C ARG A 770 10.83 26.75 37.10
N ILE A 771 10.11 27.83 36.82
CA ILE A 771 10.58 28.94 35.99
C ILE A 771 10.83 30.13 36.91
N ALA A 772 12.04 30.70 36.93
CA ALA A 772 12.39 31.84 37.73
C ALA A 772 11.67 33.10 37.26
N TRP A 773 11.26 33.95 38.19
CA TRP A 773 10.79 35.29 37.85
C TRP A 773 11.94 36.09 37.23
N PRO A 774 11.74 36.76 36.06
CA PRO A 774 12.85 37.47 35.39
C PRO A 774 13.48 38.55 36.27
N THR A 775 14.81 38.51 36.34
CA THR A 775 15.56 39.53 37.11
C THR A 775 15.26 40.92 36.59
N GLY A 776 14.93 41.85 37.53
CA GLY A 776 14.62 43.25 37.21
C GLY A 776 13.21 43.48 36.62
N LEU A 777 12.36 42.47 36.51
CA LEU A 777 10.98 42.66 36.09
C LEU A 777 10.13 43.18 37.28
N ASP A 778 9.66 44.43 37.19
CA ASP A 778 8.71 44.98 38.15
C ASP A 778 7.34 44.30 38.03
N PRO A 779 6.84 43.64 39.08
CA PRO A 779 5.54 43.00 39.03
C PRO A 779 4.40 43.97 38.63
N LYS A 780 4.51 45.25 38.90
CA LYS A 780 3.52 46.25 38.53
C LYS A 780 3.47 46.56 37.04
N SER A 781 4.56 46.31 36.33
CA SER A 781 4.64 46.47 34.87
C SER A 781 4.03 45.32 34.10
N VAL A 782 3.67 44.23 34.78
CA VAL A 782 3.11 43.02 34.11
C VAL A 782 1.60 43.22 33.95
N ALA A 783 1.14 43.18 32.70
CA ALA A 783 -0.28 43.21 32.35
C ALA A 783 -0.92 41.83 32.39
N GLY A 784 -0.15 40.78 32.07
CA GLY A 784 -0.56 39.39 32.06
C GLY A 784 0.60 38.46 31.76
N ALA A 785 0.37 37.16 31.82
CA ALA A 785 1.37 36.18 31.43
C ALA A 785 0.72 34.98 30.73
N THR A 786 1.46 34.34 29.81
CA THR A 786 1.03 33.17 29.08
C THR A 786 2.12 32.08 29.15
N PHE A 787 1.73 30.88 29.52
CA PHE A 787 2.60 29.73 29.41
C PHE A 787 2.48 29.13 28.01
N LEU A 788 3.62 28.82 27.41
CA LEU A 788 3.76 28.29 26.07
C LEU A 788 4.56 26.99 26.12
N VAL A 789 4.07 25.92 25.49
CA VAL A 789 4.72 24.63 25.44
C VAL A 789 4.24 23.82 24.24
N GLU A 790 5.14 23.11 23.57
CA GLU A 790 4.77 22.09 22.62
C GLU A 790 4.60 20.75 23.36
N ALA A 791 3.43 20.12 23.21
CA ALA A 791 3.09 18.88 23.92
C ALA A 791 2.20 17.96 23.07
N SER A 792 2.34 16.64 23.26
CA SER A 792 1.45 15.62 22.71
C SER A 792 1.07 14.61 23.80
N SER A 793 0.05 13.79 23.56
CA SER A 793 -0.09 12.53 24.29
C SER A 793 1.13 11.64 24.02
N LYS A 794 1.36 10.62 24.86
CA LYS A 794 2.48 9.71 24.69
C LYS A 794 2.11 8.29 25.12
N ARG A 795 1.73 7.48 24.14
CA ARG A 795 1.47 6.06 24.32
C ARG A 795 2.78 5.32 24.60
N LEU A 796 2.73 4.34 25.50
CA LEU A 796 3.82 3.41 25.71
C LEU A 796 3.69 2.27 24.68
N ASN A 797 4.42 2.35 23.59
CA ASN A 797 4.45 1.34 22.55
C ASN A 797 5.37 0.17 22.91
N GLY A 798 5.30 -0.91 22.14
CA GLY A 798 6.12 -2.11 22.36
C GLY A 798 7.60 -1.79 22.42
N LYS A 799 8.12 -0.99 21.48
CA LYS A 799 9.53 -0.57 21.42
C LYS A 799 9.99 0.29 22.60
N ASP A 800 9.08 1.00 23.27
CA ASP A 800 9.41 1.88 24.41
C ASP A 800 9.46 1.12 25.74
N ARG A 801 9.13 -0.19 25.74
CA ARG A 801 9.13 -1.03 26.95
C ARG A 801 10.55 -1.53 27.26
N ASP A 802 10.86 -1.65 28.55
CA ASP A 802 12.17 -2.12 29.01
C ASP A 802 12.34 -3.65 28.91
N SER A 803 11.28 -4.40 28.65
CA SER A 803 11.38 -5.82 28.43
C SER A 803 11.97 -6.08 27.06
N THR A 804 13.13 -6.72 27.06
CA THR A 804 13.67 -7.46 25.92
C THR A 804 12.82 -8.69 25.62
N ALA A 805 11.50 -8.54 25.42
CA ALA A 805 10.76 -9.52 24.68
C ALA A 805 11.44 -9.53 23.32
N ALA A 806 12.24 -10.57 23.07
CA ALA A 806 12.94 -10.73 21.82
C ALA A 806 11.98 -10.38 20.69
N ALA A 807 12.39 -9.50 19.80
CA ALA A 807 11.74 -9.36 18.52
C ALA A 807 11.45 -10.78 18.07
N ASN A 808 10.21 -11.12 17.87
CA ASN A 808 9.84 -12.48 17.53
C ASN A 808 10.67 -12.85 16.30
N ASP A 809 11.59 -13.82 16.42
CA ASP A 809 12.49 -14.24 15.34
C ASP A 809 11.74 -14.63 14.07
N ASP A 810 10.41 -14.70 14.14
CA ASP A 810 9.54 -15.11 13.05
C ASP A 810 8.33 -14.16 12.91
N TYR A 811 8.60 -12.89 12.65
CA TYR A 811 7.53 -11.92 12.35
C TYR A 811 6.71 -12.33 11.11
N MET A 812 7.30 -13.11 10.19
CA MET A 812 6.67 -13.60 8.97
C MET A 812 5.67 -14.73 9.21
N ARG A 813 5.76 -15.44 10.34
CA ARG A 813 4.91 -16.59 10.67
C ARG A 813 3.78 -16.27 11.63
N GLY A 814 3.43 -15.02 11.75
CA GLY A 814 2.24 -14.61 12.51
C GLY A 814 2.25 -15.01 13.98
N GLY A 815 3.42 -15.10 14.59
CA GLY A 815 3.64 -15.59 15.95
C GLY A 815 3.05 -14.74 17.07
N GLY A 816 1.86 -14.20 16.91
CA GLY A 816 1.03 -13.83 18.06
C GLY A 816 1.07 -12.39 18.55
N PHE A 817 1.73 -11.45 17.86
CA PHE A 817 1.64 -10.03 18.24
C PHE A 817 0.69 -9.24 17.33
N HIS A 818 -0.57 -9.69 17.27
CA HIS A 818 -1.64 -8.94 16.59
C HIS A 818 -2.02 -7.65 17.34
N ASP A 819 -1.65 -7.52 18.60
CA ASP A 819 -1.92 -6.33 19.40
C ASP A 819 -0.76 -5.32 19.23
N PRO A 820 -1.00 -4.16 18.56
CA PRO A 820 0.01 -3.14 18.38
C PRO A 820 0.67 -2.67 19.68
N SER A 821 -0.07 -2.68 20.80
CA SER A 821 0.49 -2.24 22.09
C SER A 821 1.55 -3.19 22.67
N ARG A 822 1.62 -4.41 22.17
CA ARG A 822 2.56 -5.45 22.61
C ARG A 822 3.64 -5.75 21.59
N ASN A 823 3.42 -5.40 20.33
CA ASN A 823 4.35 -5.66 19.24
C ASN A 823 5.54 -4.68 19.29
N PRO A 824 6.79 -5.14 19.42
CA PRO A 824 7.97 -4.26 19.48
C PRO A 824 8.20 -3.47 18.18
N ASN A 825 7.64 -3.90 17.05
CA ASN A 825 7.76 -3.21 15.77
C ASN A 825 6.65 -2.17 15.52
N SER A 826 5.68 -2.06 16.43
CA SER A 826 4.57 -1.12 16.26
C SER A 826 4.90 0.27 16.79
N TYR A 827 4.22 1.25 16.22
CA TYR A 827 4.34 2.67 16.53
C TYR A 827 2.98 3.29 16.87
N PRO A 828 2.91 4.52 17.39
CA PRO A 828 1.65 5.16 17.79
C PRO A 828 0.56 5.11 16.72
N MET A 829 0.90 5.32 15.45
CA MET A 829 -0.08 5.33 14.37
C MET A 829 -0.49 3.94 13.86
N THR A 830 0.11 2.87 14.34
CA THR A 830 -0.23 1.50 13.95
C THR A 830 -1.65 1.10 14.38
N GLY A 831 -2.05 1.50 15.60
CA GLY A 831 -3.40 1.22 16.09
C GLY A 831 -4.40 2.27 15.61
N SER A 832 -5.59 1.84 15.17
CA SER A 832 -6.69 2.73 14.80
C SER A 832 -7.37 3.40 15.99
N LYS A 833 -7.10 2.92 17.21
CA LYS A 833 -7.70 3.47 18.42
C LYS A 833 -6.93 4.70 18.91
N PRO A 834 -7.57 5.89 18.98
CA PRO A 834 -6.96 7.08 19.54
C PRO A 834 -6.52 6.88 20.99
N TYR A 835 -5.45 7.55 21.39
CA TYR A 835 -4.86 7.49 22.71
C TYR A 835 -4.76 8.88 23.35
N PRO A 836 -5.91 9.53 23.64
CA PRO A 836 -5.95 10.91 24.10
C PRO A 836 -5.51 11.06 25.55
N SER A 837 -5.05 12.29 25.88
CA SER A 837 -4.72 12.71 27.24
C SER A 837 -5.53 13.91 27.65
N ALA A 838 -6.09 13.87 28.84
CA ALA A 838 -6.63 15.06 29.50
C ALA A 838 -5.56 15.70 30.39
N VAL A 839 -5.04 16.84 29.96
CA VAL A 839 -3.95 17.54 30.67
C VAL A 839 -4.52 18.70 31.49
N ILE A 840 -4.29 18.66 32.79
CA ILE A 840 -4.61 19.73 33.74
C ILE A 840 -3.35 20.56 33.96
N ILE A 841 -3.45 21.88 33.77
CA ILE A 841 -2.32 22.79 33.92
C ILE A 841 -2.57 23.68 35.12
N ARG A 842 -1.65 23.62 36.10
CA ARG A 842 -1.67 24.44 37.29
C ARG A 842 -0.43 25.33 37.37
N VAL A 843 -0.60 26.55 37.84
CA VAL A 843 0.50 27.47 38.08
C VAL A 843 0.44 27.91 39.54
N ASN A 844 1.50 27.64 40.30
CA ASN A 844 1.55 27.83 41.76
C ASN A 844 0.30 27.25 42.47
N GLY A 845 -0.16 26.06 42.03
CA GLY A 845 -1.36 25.39 42.55
C GLY A 845 -2.69 25.90 41.97
N VAL A 846 -2.72 27.10 41.36
CA VAL A 846 -3.94 27.68 40.76
C VAL A 846 -4.21 27.00 39.38
N LEU A 847 -5.44 26.59 39.13
CA LEU A 847 -5.84 26.02 37.85
C LEU A 847 -5.72 27.09 36.74
N ALA A 848 -4.85 26.87 35.78
CA ALA A 848 -4.67 27.75 34.62
C ALA A 848 -5.45 27.25 33.39
N GLY A 849 -5.67 25.93 33.27
CA GLY A 849 -6.46 25.39 32.18
C GLY A 849 -6.51 23.86 32.13
N ARG A 850 -7.37 23.37 31.24
CA ARG A 850 -7.43 21.98 30.84
C ARG A 850 -7.28 21.90 29.32
N ARG A 851 -6.60 20.89 28.83
CA ARG A 851 -6.44 20.62 27.39
C ARG A 851 -6.59 19.12 27.16
N GLU A 852 -7.25 18.79 26.10
CA GLU A 852 -7.26 17.42 25.58
C GLU A 852 -6.29 17.36 24.40
N LEU A 853 -5.37 16.41 24.46
CA LEU A 853 -4.45 16.07 23.39
C LEU A 853 -5.00 14.79 22.74
N ALA A 854 -5.37 14.86 21.49
CA ALA A 854 -6.18 13.84 20.83
C ALA A 854 -5.44 12.51 20.69
N ASP A 855 -4.18 12.54 20.29
CA ASP A 855 -3.32 11.38 20.12
C ASP A 855 -1.84 11.80 20.03
N ASP A 856 -0.93 10.81 19.95
CA ASP A 856 0.48 11.03 19.63
C ASP A 856 0.66 11.01 18.10
N PRO A 857 0.97 12.12 17.44
CA PRO A 857 1.07 12.20 15.99
C PRO A 857 2.42 11.67 15.49
N ALA A 858 2.76 10.42 15.79
CA ALA A 858 4.09 9.87 15.53
C ALA A 858 4.44 9.71 14.04
N ASP A 859 3.45 9.49 13.16
CA ASP A 859 3.66 9.42 11.71
C ASP A 859 3.76 10.81 11.07
N SER A 860 3.58 11.84 11.84
CA SER A 860 3.65 13.23 11.45
C SER A 860 4.87 13.86 12.10
N ARG A 861 5.72 14.52 11.34
CA ARG A 861 7.04 14.90 11.81
C ARG A 861 7.23 16.38 11.98
N GLY A 862 7.93 16.73 13.05
CA GLY A 862 8.49 18.05 13.21
C GLY A 862 9.86 18.15 12.56
N ILE A 863 10.15 19.26 11.88
CA ILE A 863 11.44 19.52 11.27
C ILE A 863 12.60 19.39 12.25
N LEU A 864 12.43 19.88 13.48
CA LEU A 864 13.48 19.84 14.48
C LEU A 864 13.73 18.43 14.99
N SER A 865 12.67 17.61 15.11
CA SER A 865 12.80 16.19 15.44
C SER A 865 13.58 15.43 14.37
N TRP A 866 13.27 15.69 13.11
CA TRP A 866 14.00 15.13 11.98
C TRP A 866 15.47 15.54 11.99
N ALA A 867 15.74 16.86 12.08
CA ALA A 867 17.09 17.42 12.07
C ALA A 867 17.93 17.02 13.31
N ALA A 868 17.29 16.55 14.37
CA ALA A 868 17.95 16.13 15.61
C ALA A 868 18.44 14.67 15.57
N GLN A 869 17.99 13.86 14.63
CA GLN A 869 18.44 12.46 14.53
C GLN A 869 19.91 12.39 14.17
N PRO A 870 20.71 11.53 14.83
CA PRO A 870 22.18 11.51 14.63
C PRO A 870 22.63 10.88 13.32
N HIS A 871 21.74 10.30 12.51
CA HIS A 871 22.05 9.60 11.25
C HIS A 871 23.07 8.45 11.38
N ASP A 872 23.06 7.78 12.53
CA ASP A 872 23.95 6.66 12.88
C ASP A 872 23.35 5.29 12.54
N GLY A 873 22.23 5.25 11.82
CA GLY A 873 21.51 4.03 11.47
C GLY A 873 20.50 3.59 12.55
N HIS A 874 20.34 4.39 13.62
CA HIS A 874 19.39 4.15 14.69
C HIS A 874 18.32 5.26 14.74
N LEU A 875 17.06 4.89 14.86
CA LEU A 875 15.93 5.82 15.00
C LEU A 875 15.54 5.93 16.47
N TYR A 876 16.01 6.98 17.14
CA TYR A 876 15.79 7.17 18.59
C TYR A 876 14.36 7.53 18.95
N GLU A 877 13.74 8.36 18.14
CA GLU A 877 12.35 8.72 18.25
C GLU A 877 11.86 9.02 16.83
N ALA A 878 10.67 8.63 16.50
CA ALA A 878 10.14 8.72 15.14
C ALA A 878 9.88 10.17 14.65
N GLY A 879 10.67 11.14 15.08
CA GLY A 879 10.60 12.54 14.65
C GLY A 879 9.26 13.21 14.91
N SER A 880 8.50 12.76 15.90
CA SER A 880 7.19 13.28 16.25
C SER A 880 7.21 14.75 16.67
N TYR A 881 6.05 15.37 16.70
CA TYR A 881 5.84 16.72 17.22
C TYR A 881 4.57 16.78 18.07
N GLY A 882 4.44 17.88 18.81
CA GLY A 882 3.26 18.15 19.60
C GLY A 882 2.38 19.25 19.03
N GLN A 883 1.36 19.57 19.81
CA GLN A 883 0.54 20.76 19.63
C GLN A 883 1.12 21.91 20.43
N LEU A 884 1.12 23.11 19.86
CA LEU A 884 1.57 24.30 20.56
C LEU A 884 0.47 24.80 21.49
N LEU A 885 0.65 24.58 22.79
CA LEU A 885 -0.29 25.06 23.82
C LEU A 885 0.07 26.46 24.25
N ARG A 886 -0.94 27.36 24.26
CA ARG A 886 -0.90 28.71 24.85
C ARG A 886 -1.88 28.74 25.98
N VAL A 887 -1.39 28.95 27.22
CA VAL A 887 -2.20 28.88 28.44
C VAL A 887 -2.09 30.20 29.19
N PRO A 888 -3.15 31.03 29.22
CA PRO A 888 -3.16 32.24 30.04
C PRO A 888 -2.94 31.88 31.51
N ILE A 889 -2.06 32.61 32.19
CA ILE A 889 -1.77 32.41 33.60
C ILE A 889 -2.70 33.26 34.42
N PRO A 890 -3.41 32.71 35.42
CA PRO A 890 -4.30 33.47 36.28
C PRO A 890 -3.58 34.60 37.05
N PRO A 891 -4.19 35.77 37.24
CA PRO A 891 -3.57 36.92 37.95
C PRO A 891 -3.05 36.58 39.36
N ASP A 892 -3.79 35.73 40.08
CA ASP A 892 -3.38 35.26 41.41
C ASP A 892 -2.08 34.48 41.38
N ALA A 893 -1.92 33.60 40.37
CA ALA A 893 -0.69 32.83 40.18
C ALA A 893 0.49 33.71 39.79
N ILE A 894 0.27 34.76 38.96
CA ILE A 894 1.28 35.79 38.64
C ILE A 894 1.71 36.51 39.90
N SER A 895 0.74 36.96 40.73
CA SER A 895 1.00 37.65 41.99
C SER A 895 1.79 36.77 42.98
N GLN A 896 1.48 35.51 43.07
CA GLN A 896 2.24 34.55 43.91
C GLN A 896 3.66 34.34 43.37
N ALA A 897 3.83 34.20 42.03
CA ALA A 897 5.13 34.03 41.40
C ALA A 897 6.04 35.26 41.65
N ALA A 898 5.48 36.46 41.55
CA ALA A 898 6.21 37.70 41.83
C ALA A 898 6.71 37.79 43.29
N ARG A 899 5.93 37.29 44.25
CA ARG A 899 6.33 37.23 45.67
C ARG A 899 7.35 36.16 45.99
N SER A 900 7.23 34.96 45.37
CA SER A 900 8.09 33.82 45.62
C SER A 900 9.36 33.82 44.79
N GLY A 901 9.47 34.73 43.80
CA GLY A 901 10.59 34.79 42.86
C GLY A 901 10.59 33.66 41.82
N GLN A 902 9.52 32.86 41.74
CA GLN A 902 9.45 31.70 40.82
C GLN A 902 8.00 31.34 40.50
N MET A 903 7.84 30.71 39.36
CA MET A 903 6.59 30.14 38.90
C MET A 903 6.72 28.63 38.83
N VAL A 904 5.87 27.89 39.54
CA VAL A 904 5.81 26.44 39.51
C VAL A 904 4.66 26.04 38.59
N ILE A 905 4.98 25.40 37.46
CA ILE A 905 4.03 24.96 36.46
C ILE A 905 3.94 23.46 36.48
N ARG A 906 2.76 22.92 36.75
CA ARG A 906 2.49 21.49 36.78
C ARG A 906 1.53 21.14 35.66
N LEU A 907 1.95 20.19 34.82
CA LEU A 907 1.16 19.58 33.78
C LEU A 907 0.83 18.17 34.25
N GLU A 908 -0.41 17.88 34.49
CA GLU A 908 -0.91 16.64 35.11
C GLU A 908 -1.86 15.93 34.16
N VAL A 909 -1.63 14.66 33.92
CA VAL A 909 -2.51 13.80 33.12
C VAL A 909 -3.42 13.04 34.05
N ASP A 910 -4.72 13.22 33.84
CA ASP A 910 -5.79 12.62 34.64
C ASP A 910 -5.89 11.10 34.39
N GLU A 911 -6.25 10.35 35.43
CA GLU A 911 -6.50 8.89 35.32
C GLU A 911 -7.70 8.56 34.42
N ALA A 912 -8.62 9.48 34.20
CA ALA A 912 -9.77 9.27 33.32
C ALA A 912 -9.40 9.18 31.84
N LEU A 913 -8.34 9.89 31.41
CA LEU A 913 -7.75 9.82 30.06
C LEU A 913 -6.23 9.74 30.17
N PRO A 914 -5.66 8.58 30.54
CA PRO A 914 -4.25 8.42 30.88
C PRO A 914 -3.37 8.19 29.63
N GLY A 915 -3.54 9.00 28.59
CA GLY A 915 -2.80 8.89 27.33
C GLY A 915 -1.33 9.33 27.41
N GLY A 916 -0.82 9.64 28.61
CA GLY A 916 0.56 10.10 28.78
C GLY A 916 0.77 11.55 28.30
N LEU A 917 2.02 12.01 28.38
CA LEU A 917 2.41 13.35 27.98
C LEU A 917 3.86 13.38 27.49
N ALA A 918 4.06 13.95 26.31
CA ALA A 918 5.38 14.32 25.81
C ALA A 918 5.53 15.85 25.83
N ILE A 919 6.68 16.33 26.28
CA ILE A 919 7.07 17.74 26.23
C ILE A 919 8.27 17.91 25.33
N TYR A 920 8.13 18.73 24.30
CA TYR A 920 9.13 19.00 23.29
C TYR A 920 9.93 20.24 23.65
N GLY A 921 11.21 20.25 23.30
CA GLY A 921 12.09 21.41 23.49
C GLY A 921 12.35 22.13 22.18
N ALA A 922 12.98 23.30 22.26
CA ALA A 922 13.27 24.18 21.11
C ALA A 922 14.13 23.53 19.98
N LYS A 923 14.73 22.38 20.24
CA LYS A 923 15.57 21.62 19.28
C LYS A 923 14.96 20.28 18.90
N PHE A 924 13.69 20.06 19.24
CA PHE A 924 12.97 18.83 18.91
C PHE A 924 11.48 19.10 18.79
N GLY A 925 10.79 18.54 17.80
CA GLY A 925 9.38 18.81 17.53
C GLY A 925 9.19 19.65 16.26
N ARG A 926 8.14 20.42 16.22
CA ARG A 926 7.76 21.30 15.09
C ARG A 926 8.16 22.74 15.34
N TYR A 927 8.10 23.20 16.58
CA TYR A 927 8.27 24.59 16.95
C TYR A 927 9.59 24.80 17.69
N PRO A 928 10.33 25.91 17.42
CA PRO A 928 11.57 26.20 18.14
C PRO A 928 11.27 26.78 19.54
N VAL A 929 10.49 26.07 20.36
CA VAL A 929 9.93 26.56 21.63
C VAL A 929 10.25 25.56 22.75
N ASP A 930 10.93 26.04 23.77
CA ASP A 930 11.01 25.38 25.07
C ASP A 930 9.78 25.74 25.95
N PRO A 931 9.49 25.02 27.03
CA PRO A 931 8.52 25.48 28.03
C PRO A 931 8.84 26.90 28.47
N THR A 932 7.95 27.86 28.15
CA THR A 932 8.22 29.30 28.17
C THR A 932 7.07 30.05 28.84
N VAL A 933 7.40 31.06 29.66
CA VAL A 933 6.44 32.06 30.15
C VAL A 933 6.72 33.39 29.46
N LEU A 934 5.70 33.93 28.81
CA LEU A 934 5.67 35.26 28.23
C LEU A 934 4.98 36.20 29.20
N PHE A 935 5.72 37.14 29.81
CA PHE A 935 5.17 38.19 30.64
C PHE A 935 4.88 39.40 29.76
N VAL A 936 3.60 39.70 29.54
CA VAL A 936 3.15 40.85 28.76
C VAL A 936 3.33 42.10 29.57
N LEU A 937 4.03 43.11 29.03
CA LEU A 937 4.31 44.38 29.68
C LEU A 937 3.20 45.42 29.35
N ARG A 938 2.93 46.29 30.34
CA ARG A 938 1.99 47.41 30.17
C ARG A 938 2.55 48.49 29.25
#